data_24a859a5c9609982a2795bd53f3734c9
#
_entry.id   24a859a5c9609982a2795bd53f3734c9
#
_cell.length_a   1.000
_cell.length_b   1.000
_cell.length_c   1.000
_cell.angle_alpha   90.00
_cell.angle_beta   90.00
_cell.angle_gamma   90.00
#
_symmetry.space_group_name_H-M   'P 1'
#
loop_
_entity.id
_entity.type
_entity.pdbx_description
1 polymer ?
#
loop_
_entity_poly.entity_id
_entity_poly.type
_entity_poly.pdbx_seq_one_letter_code
_entity_poly.pdbx_strand_id
1 'polypeptide(L)'
;MDKEKIVIQGARAHNLKNIDVEIPRDKLVVMTGLSGSGKSSLAFDTIYAEGQRRYVESLSAYARQFLGQMDKPDVDLIEGLSPAISIDQKTTSRNPRSTVGTVTEIHDYLRLLYARVGHPVCPNHGIEITSQTIEQMVDRVLEYPEKTRIQIMAPIVSGKKGTHKKTIEEIKKEGYVRIRVDGEIYDINDEIEIEKNKKHSIEIIIDRIVIKEGINTRLYDSIEAALRLADGYAVVDIMGDKELLFSEHYACPYCGFSVGELEPRMFSFNSPFGACPTCDGLRTKLEVDVDTVIPDRSLSLNEGAIIPWRPISSQYYPQMLASACKEFGIDMDTPLEKLSKEELDIILNGSKDKEFYFEYKNDFGMTRETWIPFEGILPNIERRYRETNSDFTRDQMAQYMTDLPCPSCKGYRLKEETLSVKVNDHHIGQISEFSINEALAFFDGLELSEKETQIAAPIFKEVRARLGFLKNVGLDYLTMSRAAGTLSGGEAQRIRLATQIGSRLTGVLYILDEPSIGLHQRDNDRLISTLQSMRDIGNTLIVVEHDEDTMMAADYLIDIGPGAGEHGGRIVAAGTPEEVANNKNSITGDYLSGKKFIPVPAKRRKGNGLELEIIGAKANNLKNVNAKIPLATFSCVTGVSGSGKSSLVNEVLRKALARKLNRNHAKPGEHKEIKGIENLEKIINIDQSPIGRTPRSNPATYTGAFDDIRDLFASTNEAKVRGYKKGRFSFNVKGGRCEACKGDGIIKIEMHFLPDVYVPCEVCHGKRYNGETLDIRYKGKNIAEVLEMTVEEGLEYFTNQPRIARKLQTIVDVGLGYIRLGQPATTLSGGEAQRVKLASELHKRSNGKSFYILDEPTTGLHADDIGRLLKVLQRLVEENGDTVLVIEHNLDVIKQADYLIDLGPEGGDGGGQIIATGTPEKIARSKKSYTGKYLKPILERDKERTEERIATAKKK
;
A
#
# COMPACT_ATOMS: atom_id res chain seq x y z
N MET A 1 -24.39 -13.70 -37.83
CA MET A 1 -23.34 -13.23 -36.88
C MET A 1 -23.08 -14.35 -35.91
N ASP A 2 -21.90 -14.88 -35.96
CA ASP A 2 -21.47 -15.99 -35.08
C ASP A 2 -21.39 -15.44 -33.64
N LYS A 3 -22.38 -15.75 -32.80
CA LYS A 3 -22.46 -15.26 -31.43
C LYS A 3 -21.47 -15.98 -30.50
N GLU A 4 -20.71 -16.95 -31.03
CA GLU A 4 -19.86 -17.82 -30.25
C GLU A 4 -18.40 -17.33 -30.12
N LYS A 5 -17.99 -16.30 -30.89
CA LYS A 5 -16.60 -15.83 -30.95
C LYS A 5 -16.51 -14.32 -30.92
N ILE A 6 -15.38 -13.83 -30.41
CA ILE A 6 -14.89 -12.46 -30.60
C ILE A 6 -13.93 -12.54 -31.81
N VAL A 7 -14.20 -11.76 -32.84
CA VAL A 7 -13.38 -11.72 -34.07
C VAL A 7 -12.64 -10.41 -34.12
N ILE A 8 -11.33 -10.42 -34.20
CA ILE A 8 -10.44 -9.27 -34.29
C ILE A 8 -9.70 -9.35 -35.61
N GLN A 9 -9.70 -8.26 -36.39
CA GLN A 9 -9.00 -8.15 -37.67
C GLN A 9 -8.15 -6.90 -37.72
N GLY A 10 -6.89 -7.05 -38.09
CA GLY A 10 -6.00 -5.96 -38.37
C GLY A 10 -5.54 -5.21 -37.10
N ALA A 11 -5.29 -5.86 -35.99
CA ALA A 11 -4.79 -5.21 -34.78
C ALA A 11 -3.32 -4.81 -34.92
N ARG A 12 -3.04 -3.49 -34.69
CA ARG A 12 -1.72 -2.87 -34.88
C ARG A 12 -1.25 -2.04 -33.70
N ALA A 13 -1.92 -2.14 -32.55
CA ALA A 13 -1.53 -1.42 -31.36
C ALA A 13 -0.09 -1.75 -30.94
N HIS A 14 0.73 -0.73 -30.67
CA HIS A 14 2.15 -0.85 -30.28
C HIS A 14 3.00 -1.72 -31.22
N ASN A 15 3.41 -2.91 -30.76
CA ASN A 15 4.26 -3.84 -31.53
C ASN A 15 3.48 -4.92 -32.30
N LEU A 16 2.14 -4.90 -32.28
CA LEU A 16 1.33 -5.85 -33.02
C LEU A 16 1.47 -5.69 -34.55
N LYS A 17 1.63 -6.79 -35.25
CA LYS A 17 1.97 -6.85 -36.70
C LYS A 17 0.75 -7.14 -37.57
N ASN A 18 -0.32 -6.26 -37.45
CA ASN A 18 -1.53 -6.43 -38.25
C ASN A 18 -2.13 -7.82 -38.08
N ILE A 19 -2.43 -8.22 -36.85
CA ILE A 19 -2.85 -9.56 -36.51
C ILE A 19 -4.36 -9.74 -36.58
N ASP A 20 -4.76 -10.93 -37.03
CA ASP A 20 -6.13 -11.44 -36.97
C ASP A 20 -6.21 -12.57 -35.96
N VAL A 21 -7.25 -12.56 -35.10
CA VAL A 21 -7.46 -13.59 -34.09
C VAL A 21 -8.94 -13.79 -33.77
N GLU A 22 -9.33 -15.03 -33.60
CA GLU A 22 -10.66 -15.43 -33.14
C GLU A 22 -10.56 -15.96 -31.70
N ILE A 23 -11.39 -15.45 -30.80
CA ILE A 23 -11.41 -15.81 -29.38
C ILE A 23 -12.76 -16.41 -29.04
N PRO A 24 -12.85 -17.66 -28.59
CA PRO A 24 -14.12 -18.27 -28.19
C PRO A 24 -14.73 -17.54 -26.99
N ARG A 25 -16.06 -17.33 -26.99
CA ARG A 25 -16.81 -16.76 -25.88
C ARG A 25 -17.17 -17.83 -24.87
N ASP A 26 -17.49 -17.36 -23.65
CA ASP A 26 -17.89 -18.20 -22.51
C ASP A 26 -16.82 -19.28 -22.18
N LYS A 27 -15.55 -18.88 -22.34
CA LYS A 27 -14.36 -19.71 -22.13
C LYS A 27 -13.33 -18.99 -21.28
N LEU A 28 -12.47 -19.78 -20.64
CA LEU A 28 -11.24 -19.30 -20.03
C LEU A 28 -10.13 -19.32 -21.11
N VAL A 29 -9.78 -18.15 -21.60
CA VAL A 29 -8.75 -17.94 -22.63
C VAL A 29 -7.51 -17.37 -21.99
N VAL A 30 -6.36 -18.02 -22.18
CA VAL A 30 -5.08 -17.53 -21.69
C VAL A 30 -4.23 -16.99 -22.83
N MET A 31 -3.75 -15.75 -22.69
CA MET A 31 -2.77 -15.13 -23.59
C MET A 31 -1.38 -15.24 -22.99
N THR A 32 -0.47 -15.91 -23.69
CA THR A 32 0.90 -16.17 -23.23
C THR A 32 1.94 -15.77 -24.26
N GLY A 33 3.22 -15.92 -23.93
CA GLY A 33 4.36 -15.57 -24.78
C GLY A 33 5.45 -14.82 -24.01
N LEU A 34 6.58 -14.53 -24.63
CA LEU A 34 7.72 -13.84 -24.02
C LEU A 34 7.35 -12.46 -23.47
N SER A 35 8.11 -11.97 -22.48
CA SER A 35 7.95 -10.58 -22.01
C SER A 35 8.17 -9.61 -23.16
N GLY A 36 7.26 -8.61 -23.31
CA GLY A 36 7.30 -7.66 -24.44
C GLY A 36 6.85 -8.22 -25.79
N SER A 37 6.23 -9.41 -25.86
CA SER A 37 5.75 -9.99 -27.13
C SER A 37 4.49 -9.35 -27.70
N GLY A 38 3.74 -8.53 -26.92
CA GLY A 38 2.51 -7.85 -27.35
C GLY A 38 1.22 -8.36 -26.70
N LYS A 39 1.31 -9.22 -25.67
CA LYS A 39 0.15 -9.77 -24.94
C LYS A 39 -0.76 -8.68 -24.39
N SER A 40 -0.20 -7.76 -23.61
CA SER A 40 -0.95 -6.66 -22.99
C SER A 40 -1.47 -5.69 -24.05
N SER A 41 -0.73 -5.48 -25.16
CA SER A 41 -1.19 -4.65 -26.28
C SER A 41 -2.45 -5.22 -26.95
N LEU A 42 -2.56 -6.55 -27.07
CA LEU A 42 -3.76 -7.19 -27.60
C LEU A 42 -4.90 -7.17 -26.57
N ALA A 43 -4.62 -7.60 -25.32
CA ALA A 43 -5.64 -7.77 -24.29
C ALA A 43 -6.22 -6.42 -23.81
N PHE A 44 -5.33 -5.45 -23.44
CA PHE A 44 -5.74 -4.19 -22.80
C PHE A 44 -5.85 -3.04 -23.80
N ASP A 45 -4.80 -2.79 -24.61
CA ASP A 45 -4.77 -1.62 -25.49
C ASP A 45 -5.62 -1.82 -26.76
N THR A 46 -6.07 -3.03 -27.06
CA THR A 46 -6.94 -3.33 -28.20
C THR A 46 -8.34 -3.79 -27.74
N ILE A 47 -8.45 -4.95 -27.09
CA ILE A 47 -9.75 -5.58 -26.77
C ILE A 47 -10.49 -4.80 -25.70
N TYR A 48 -9.84 -4.55 -24.56
CA TYR A 48 -10.45 -3.80 -23.44
C TYR A 48 -10.75 -2.36 -23.86
N ALA A 49 -9.79 -1.68 -24.48
CA ALA A 49 -9.94 -0.29 -24.91
C ALA A 49 -11.15 -0.11 -25.84
N GLU A 50 -11.35 -1.01 -26.81
CA GLU A 50 -12.51 -0.95 -27.70
C GLU A 50 -13.82 -1.30 -26.98
N GLY A 51 -13.81 -2.30 -26.09
CA GLY A 51 -14.97 -2.66 -25.27
C GLY A 51 -15.43 -1.50 -24.40
N GLN A 52 -14.50 -0.84 -23.72
CA GLN A 52 -14.76 0.31 -22.89
C GLN A 52 -15.22 1.53 -23.70
N ARG A 53 -14.60 1.79 -24.86
CA ARG A 53 -15.00 2.86 -25.77
C ARG A 53 -16.46 2.71 -26.20
N ARG A 54 -16.86 1.52 -26.65
CA ARG A 54 -18.25 1.23 -27.04
C ARG A 54 -19.23 1.40 -25.89
N TYR A 55 -18.84 0.96 -24.69
CA TYR A 55 -19.65 1.15 -23.51
C TYR A 55 -19.86 2.64 -23.20
N VAL A 56 -18.79 3.45 -23.19
CA VAL A 56 -18.86 4.90 -22.95
C VAL A 56 -19.68 5.59 -24.04
N GLU A 57 -19.56 5.21 -25.31
CA GLU A 57 -20.35 5.75 -26.42
C GLU A 57 -21.86 5.44 -26.28
N SER A 58 -22.23 4.35 -25.63
CA SER A 58 -23.63 4.00 -25.37
C SER A 58 -24.27 4.85 -24.27
N LEU A 59 -23.48 5.57 -23.45
CA LEU A 59 -23.97 6.42 -22.38
C LEU A 59 -24.52 7.75 -22.90
N SER A 60 -25.29 8.47 -22.06
CA SER A 60 -25.82 9.79 -22.37
C SER A 60 -24.69 10.81 -22.66
N ALA A 61 -24.99 11.84 -23.45
CA ALA A 61 -24.02 12.90 -23.79
C ALA A 61 -23.48 13.60 -22.54
N TYR A 62 -24.28 13.72 -21.48
CA TYR A 62 -23.88 14.28 -20.20
C TYR A 62 -22.84 13.37 -19.50
N ALA A 63 -23.07 12.07 -19.42
CA ALA A 63 -22.11 11.12 -18.82
C ALA A 63 -20.78 11.09 -19.58
N ARG A 64 -20.83 11.16 -20.92
CA ARG A 64 -19.61 11.21 -21.77
C ARG A 64 -18.74 12.44 -21.52
N GLN A 65 -19.31 13.59 -21.15
CA GLN A 65 -18.53 14.78 -20.79
C GLN A 65 -17.64 14.56 -19.56
N PHE A 66 -18.06 13.72 -18.61
CA PHE A 66 -17.29 13.41 -17.41
C PHE A 66 -16.26 12.30 -17.62
N LEU A 67 -16.52 11.36 -18.52
CA LEU A 67 -15.66 10.21 -18.76
C LEU A 67 -14.56 10.46 -19.79
N GLY A 68 -14.65 11.57 -20.52
CA GLY A 68 -13.73 11.91 -21.61
C GLY A 68 -13.97 11.12 -22.90
N GLN A 69 -13.36 11.57 -23.99
CA GLN A 69 -13.32 10.83 -25.25
C GLN A 69 -12.17 9.83 -25.18
N MET A 70 -12.45 8.56 -25.45
CA MET A 70 -11.45 7.53 -25.54
C MET A 70 -10.97 7.40 -26.99
N ASP A 71 -9.65 7.30 -27.15
CA ASP A 71 -9.07 7.08 -28.47
C ASP A 71 -9.47 5.69 -29.00
N LYS A 72 -9.79 5.62 -30.30
CA LYS A 72 -10.06 4.35 -30.96
C LYS A 72 -8.74 3.57 -31.07
N PRO A 73 -8.68 2.32 -30.60
CA PRO A 73 -7.50 1.49 -30.81
C PRO A 73 -7.23 1.29 -32.31
N ASP A 74 -5.97 1.09 -32.68
CA ASP A 74 -5.56 0.84 -34.07
C ASP A 74 -5.88 -0.62 -34.47
N VAL A 75 -7.11 -0.79 -34.93
CA VAL A 75 -7.68 -2.08 -35.34
C VAL A 75 -8.71 -1.85 -36.42
N ASP A 76 -8.77 -2.72 -37.40
CA ASP A 76 -9.72 -2.59 -38.51
C ASP A 76 -11.13 -2.96 -38.05
N LEU A 77 -11.30 -4.10 -37.40
CA LEU A 77 -12.60 -4.61 -36.96
C LEU A 77 -12.48 -5.42 -35.68
N ILE A 78 -13.43 -5.21 -34.73
CA ILE A 78 -13.68 -6.11 -33.61
C ILE A 78 -15.19 -6.39 -33.53
N GLU A 79 -15.60 -7.64 -33.63
CA GLU A 79 -16.97 -8.09 -33.47
C GLU A 79 -17.14 -9.02 -32.29
N GLY A 80 -18.34 -9.18 -31.76
CA GLY A 80 -18.69 -10.11 -30.69
C GLY A 80 -18.29 -9.67 -29.27
N LEU A 81 -17.87 -8.40 -29.07
CA LEU A 81 -17.50 -7.90 -27.74
C LEU A 81 -18.73 -7.81 -26.82
N SER A 82 -18.58 -8.33 -25.61
CA SER A 82 -19.42 -8.06 -24.43
C SER A 82 -18.91 -6.83 -23.67
N PRO A 83 -19.71 -6.26 -22.73
CA PRO A 83 -19.19 -5.27 -21.80
C PRO A 83 -17.91 -5.78 -21.11
N ALA A 84 -16.83 -4.97 -21.18
CA ALA A 84 -15.51 -5.42 -20.75
C ALA A 84 -15.14 -4.81 -19.39
N ILE A 85 -14.61 -5.62 -18.51
CA ILE A 85 -14.07 -5.23 -17.19
C ILE A 85 -12.59 -5.64 -17.12
N SER A 86 -11.73 -4.69 -16.82
CA SER A 86 -10.29 -4.91 -16.63
C SER A 86 -9.94 -5.02 -15.16
N ILE A 87 -9.08 -6.00 -14.83
CA ILE A 87 -8.50 -6.20 -13.50
C ILE A 87 -6.98 -6.21 -13.65
N ASP A 88 -6.40 -5.01 -13.62
CA ASP A 88 -4.96 -4.79 -13.78
C ASP A 88 -4.22 -4.68 -12.44
N GLN A 89 -2.87 -4.68 -12.49
CA GLN A 89 -2.02 -4.56 -11.30
C GLN A 89 -1.74 -3.12 -10.85
N LYS A 90 -1.92 -2.12 -11.73
CA LYS A 90 -1.27 -0.81 -11.59
C LYS A 90 -1.89 0.14 -10.58
N THR A 91 -3.06 -0.15 -10.01
CA THR A 91 -3.79 0.81 -9.17
C THR A 91 -3.96 0.34 -7.73
N THR A 92 -2.94 0.50 -6.91
CA THR A 92 -3.15 0.58 -5.45
C THR A 92 -3.69 1.96 -5.11
N SER A 93 -4.82 2.02 -4.42
CA SER A 93 -5.37 3.29 -3.93
C SER A 93 -4.35 3.96 -2.99
N ARG A 94 -3.94 5.19 -3.30
CA ARG A 94 -3.08 5.98 -2.42
C ARG A 94 -3.85 6.69 -1.30
N ASN A 95 -5.18 6.53 -1.27
CA ASN A 95 -6.00 7.13 -0.25
C ASN A 95 -5.78 6.41 1.10
N PRO A 96 -5.27 7.07 2.15
CA PRO A 96 -4.99 6.43 3.44
C PRO A 96 -6.25 5.98 4.19
N ARG A 97 -7.43 6.45 3.75
CA ARG A 97 -8.73 6.04 4.29
C ARG A 97 -9.30 4.78 3.63
N SER A 98 -8.76 4.36 2.49
CA SER A 98 -9.19 3.10 1.85
C SER A 98 -8.63 1.90 2.60
N THR A 99 -9.50 0.96 2.96
CA THR A 99 -9.16 -0.31 3.63
C THR A 99 -9.70 -1.49 2.83
N VAL A 100 -9.24 -2.71 3.13
CA VAL A 100 -9.81 -3.93 2.56
C VAL A 100 -11.33 -3.93 2.74
N GLY A 101 -11.83 -3.68 3.95
CA GLY A 101 -13.27 -3.65 4.24
C GLY A 101 -14.06 -2.61 3.45
N THR A 102 -13.48 -1.42 3.16
CA THR A 102 -14.18 -0.39 2.36
C THR A 102 -14.14 -0.69 0.87
N VAL A 103 -13.04 -1.22 0.35
CA VAL A 103 -12.91 -1.56 -1.08
C VAL A 103 -13.80 -2.74 -1.46
N THR A 104 -14.01 -3.68 -0.53
CA THR A 104 -14.91 -4.84 -0.70
C THR A 104 -16.36 -4.56 -0.33
N GLU A 105 -16.68 -3.32 0.09
CA GLU A 105 -17.98 -2.90 0.60
C GLU A 105 -18.46 -3.65 1.88
N ILE A 106 -17.64 -4.53 2.42
CA ILE A 106 -18.00 -5.27 3.66
C ILE A 106 -18.26 -4.29 4.81
N HIS A 107 -17.46 -3.22 4.90
CA HIS A 107 -17.61 -2.19 5.93
C HIS A 107 -18.97 -1.48 5.87
N ASP A 108 -19.58 -1.34 4.68
CA ASP A 108 -20.90 -0.72 4.54
C ASP A 108 -22.00 -1.61 5.13
N TYR A 109 -21.89 -2.91 4.95
CA TYR A 109 -22.78 -3.87 5.60
C TYR A 109 -22.56 -3.94 7.11
N LEU A 110 -21.31 -3.83 7.59
CA LEU A 110 -21.02 -3.76 9.03
C LEU A 110 -21.63 -2.52 9.66
N ARG A 111 -21.53 -1.37 9.02
CA ARG A 111 -22.16 -0.13 9.49
C ARG A 111 -23.68 -0.29 9.63
N LEU A 112 -24.30 -0.93 8.65
CA LEU A 112 -25.74 -1.20 8.69
C LEU A 112 -26.08 -2.18 9.82
N LEU A 113 -25.29 -3.23 10.00
CA LEU A 113 -25.47 -4.21 11.08
C LEU A 113 -25.44 -3.52 12.45
N TYR A 114 -24.37 -2.75 12.73
CA TYR A 114 -24.20 -2.05 14.01
C TYR A 114 -25.27 -0.99 14.27
N ALA A 115 -25.79 -0.34 13.24
CA ALA A 115 -26.86 0.61 13.36
C ALA A 115 -28.22 -0.05 13.66
N ARG A 116 -28.40 -1.36 13.34
CA ARG A 116 -29.71 -2.04 13.48
C ARG A 116 -29.77 -3.02 14.64
N VAL A 117 -28.67 -3.69 14.96
CA VAL A 117 -28.61 -4.70 16.03
C VAL A 117 -27.47 -4.43 17.04
N GLY A 118 -26.86 -3.27 17.00
CA GLY A 118 -25.82 -2.88 17.95
C GLY A 118 -26.38 -2.41 19.28
N HIS A 119 -25.74 -2.84 20.37
CA HIS A 119 -26.08 -2.49 21.75
C HIS A 119 -25.04 -1.51 22.30
N PRO A 120 -25.38 -0.24 22.60
CA PRO A 120 -24.50 0.68 23.27
C PRO A 120 -24.16 0.21 24.69
N VAL A 121 -22.87 0.21 25.05
CA VAL A 121 -22.39 -0.18 26.38
C VAL A 121 -21.54 0.95 26.95
N CYS A 122 -21.82 1.37 28.15
CA CYS A 122 -21.08 2.44 28.82
C CYS A 122 -19.59 2.02 29.00
N PRO A 123 -18.61 2.75 28.48
CA PRO A 123 -17.19 2.40 28.61
C PRO A 123 -16.70 2.47 30.06
N ASN A 124 -17.33 3.33 30.90
CA ASN A 124 -16.93 3.53 32.29
C ASN A 124 -17.55 2.48 33.24
N HIS A 125 -18.76 1.99 32.96
CA HIS A 125 -19.52 1.12 33.88
C HIS A 125 -19.78 -0.28 33.32
N GLY A 126 -19.55 -0.50 32.04
CA GLY A 126 -19.76 -1.81 31.40
C GLY A 126 -21.23 -2.23 31.27
N ILE A 127 -22.18 -1.34 31.53
CA ILE A 127 -23.63 -1.62 31.46
C ILE A 127 -24.15 -1.26 30.06
N GLU A 128 -25.14 -2.01 29.60
CA GLU A 128 -25.87 -1.69 28.41
C GLU A 128 -26.69 -0.41 28.59
N ILE A 129 -26.61 0.49 27.63
CA ILE A 129 -27.33 1.75 27.62
C ILE A 129 -28.55 1.59 26.69
N THR A 130 -29.72 1.78 27.27
CA THR A 130 -30.98 1.74 26.51
C THR A 130 -31.62 3.13 26.45
N SER A 131 -32.30 3.45 25.36
CA SER A 131 -33.19 4.61 25.36
C SER A 131 -34.36 4.32 26.31
N GLN A 132 -34.72 5.31 27.14
CA GLN A 132 -35.83 5.16 28.09
C GLN A 132 -37.09 5.77 27.50
N THR A 133 -38.20 5.06 27.59
CA THR A 133 -39.51 5.65 27.30
C THR A 133 -39.95 6.51 28.46
N ILE A 134 -40.83 7.49 28.20
CA ILE A 134 -41.35 8.39 29.24
C ILE A 134 -42.00 7.59 30.37
N GLU A 135 -42.71 6.48 30.04
CA GLU A 135 -43.31 5.59 31.03
C GLU A 135 -42.25 4.99 31.98
N GLN A 136 -41.14 4.50 31.42
CA GLN A 136 -40.04 3.98 32.22
C GLN A 136 -39.36 5.04 33.10
N MET A 137 -39.27 6.28 32.61
CA MET A 137 -38.75 7.40 33.41
C MET A 137 -39.69 7.72 34.57
N VAL A 138 -41.00 7.76 34.31
CA VAL A 138 -42.06 7.95 35.31
C VAL A 138 -42.00 6.85 36.36
N ASP A 139 -42.01 5.58 35.96
CA ASP A 139 -41.95 4.43 36.86
C ASP A 139 -40.75 4.52 37.80
N ARG A 140 -39.56 4.89 37.26
CA ARG A 140 -38.33 5.01 38.04
C ARG A 140 -38.39 6.17 39.06
N VAL A 141 -39.07 7.26 38.76
CA VAL A 141 -39.31 8.36 39.71
C VAL A 141 -40.29 7.92 40.78
N LEU A 142 -41.29 7.10 40.45
CA LEU A 142 -42.29 6.59 41.38
C LEU A 142 -41.75 5.49 42.32
N GLU A 143 -40.56 4.96 42.12
CA GLU A 143 -39.89 4.06 43.07
C GLU A 143 -39.50 4.77 44.37
N TYR A 144 -39.47 6.14 44.40
CA TYR A 144 -39.19 6.91 45.59
C TYR A 144 -40.40 6.98 46.51
N PRO A 145 -40.16 7.09 47.85
CA PRO A 145 -41.24 7.10 48.81
C PRO A 145 -42.23 8.26 48.62
N GLU A 146 -43.46 8.05 49.04
CA GLU A 146 -44.46 9.14 49.08
C GLU A 146 -43.96 10.31 49.91
N LYS A 147 -44.37 11.52 49.53
CA LYS A 147 -43.96 12.84 50.12
C LYS A 147 -42.54 13.28 49.74
N THR A 148 -41.83 12.51 48.91
CA THR A 148 -40.54 12.97 48.35
C THR A 148 -40.83 14.17 47.44
N ARG A 149 -40.02 15.24 47.61
CA ARG A 149 -40.08 16.45 46.78
C ARG A 149 -39.11 16.28 45.61
N ILE A 150 -39.65 16.51 44.44
CA ILE A 150 -38.85 16.40 43.18
C ILE A 150 -38.97 17.69 42.40
N GLN A 151 -37.93 17.97 41.58
CA GLN A 151 -37.91 19.08 40.66
C GLN A 151 -37.54 18.57 39.27
N ILE A 152 -38.38 18.84 38.28
CA ILE A 152 -38.16 18.38 36.88
C ILE A 152 -37.59 19.56 36.11
N MET A 153 -36.50 19.31 35.40
CA MET A 153 -35.73 20.33 34.71
C MET A 153 -35.35 19.90 33.29
N ALA A 154 -35.26 20.88 32.41
CA ALA A 154 -34.78 20.71 31.04
C ALA A 154 -33.37 21.30 30.92
N PRO A 155 -32.33 20.50 30.66
CA PRO A 155 -30.95 20.96 30.52
C PRO A 155 -30.72 21.55 29.10
N ILE A 156 -30.76 22.89 28.98
CA ILE A 156 -30.62 23.60 27.70
C ILE A 156 -29.16 23.86 27.33
N VAL A 157 -28.34 24.18 28.34
CA VAL A 157 -26.90 24.38 28.18
C VAL A 157 -26.17 23.47 29.16
N SER A 158 -25.27 22.62 28.66
CA SER A 158 -24.45 21.73 29.49
C SER A 158 -22.96 21.95 29.19
N GLY A 159 -22.25 22.53 30.17
CA GLY A 159 -20.78 22.70 30.14
C GLY A 159 -20.22 23.53 28.99
N LYS A 160 -20.97 24.51 28.45
CA LYS A 160 -20.55 25.38 27.33
C LYS A 160 -20.06 26.75 27.82
N LYS A 161 -19.00 27.26 27.17
CA LYS A 161 -18.52 28.66 27.43
C LYS A 161 -19.41 29.65 26.71
N GLY A 162 -19.64 30.80 27.35
CA GLY A 162 -20.44 31.89 26.76
C GLY A 162 -21.26 32.64 27.82
N THR A 163 -21.79 33.78 27.47
CA THR A 163 -22.72 34.56 28.34
C THR A 163 -24.17 34.09 28.23
N HIS A 164 -24.50 33.24 27.27
CA HIS A 164 -25.81 32.62 27.02
C HIS A 164 -27.04 33.56 27.10
N LYS A 165 -26.82 34.89 26.94
CA LYS A 165 -27.86 35.92 27.05
C LYS A 165 -29.04 35.64 26.09
N LYS A 166 -28.77 35.28 24.85
CA LYS A 166 -29.82 34.94 23.86
C LYS A 166 -30.67 33.77 24.31
N THR A 167 -30.04 32.72 24.78
CA THR A 167 -30.72 31.51 25.29
C THR A 167 -31.65 31.87 26.45
N ILE A 168 -31.18 32.68 27.40
CA ILE A 168 -32.00 33.11 28.53
C ILE A 168 -33.16 34.02 28.06
N GLU A 169 -32.95 34.90 27.06
CA GLU A 169 -34.03 35.71 26.47
C GLU A 169 -35.08 34.86 25.73
N GLU A 170 -34.65 33.78 25.06
CA GLU A 170 -35.55 32.83 24.41
C GLU A 170 -36.40 32.10 25.46
N ILE A 171 -35.78 31.57 26.52
CA ILE A 171 -36.47 30.92 27.63
C ILE A 171 -37.48 31.85 28.26
N LYS A 172 -37.15 33.14 28.44
CA LYS A 172 -38.05 34.15 28.97
C LYS A 172 -39.27 34.42 28.07
N LYS A 173 -39.05 34.44 26.74
CA LYS A 173 -40.15 34.61 25.77
C LYS A 173 -41.12 33.42 25.75
N GLU A 174 -40.63 32.22 26.03
CA GLU A 174 -41.46 31.02 26.15
C GLU A 174 -42.28 30.92 27.44
N GLY A 175 -42.11 31.90 28.36
CA GLY A 175 -42.94 32.07 29.56
C GLY A 175 -42.49 31.28 30.78
N TYR A 176 -41.27 30.74 30.78
CA TYR A 176 -40.71 30.09 31.95
C TYR A 176 -40.25 31.13 32.99
N VAL A 177 -40.46 30.79 34.27
CA VAL A 177 -40.23 31.74 35.39
C VAL A 177 -38.91 31.53 36.10
N ARG A 178 -38.40 30.28 36.13
CA ARG A 178 -37.22 29.92 36.90
C ARG A 178 -36.25 29.08 36.09
N ILE A 179 -34.97 29.39 36.26
CA ILE A 179 -33.85 28.61 35.68
C ILE A 179 -32.85 28.28 36.82
N ARG A 180 -32.10 27.20 36.59
CA ARG A 180 -30.95 26.88 37.42
C ARG A 180 -29.68 27.14 36.58
N VAL A 181 -28.76 27.95 37.10
CA VAL A 181 -27.48 28.23 36.46
C VAL A 181 -26.38 27.77 37.41
N ASP A 182 -25.55 26.86 36.96
CA ASP A 182 -24.43 26.24 37.67
C ASP A 182 -24.82 25.71 39.08
N GLY A 183 -26.03 25.18 39.20
CA GLY A 183 -26.59 24.61 40.43
C GLY A 183 -27.39 25.59 41.28
N GLU A 184 -27.32 26.89 41.03
CA GLU A 184 -28.12 27.91 41.77
C GLU A 184 -29.38 28.30 41.00
N ILE A 185 -30.48 28.48 41.74
CA ILE A 185 -31.84 28.78 41.19
C ILE A 185 -32.04 30.30 41.17
N TYR A 186 -32.38 30.79 39.97
CA TYR A 186 -32.67 32.21 39.71
C TYR A 186 -34.10 32.38 39.19
N ASP A 187 -34.72 33.53 39.51
CA ASP A 187 -35.89 33.99 38.77
C ASP A 187 -35.38 34.51 37.41
N ILE A 188 -36.07 34.19 36.32
CA ILE A 188 -35.63 34.57 34.96
C ILE A 188 -35.57 36.07 34.74
N ASN A 189 -36.20 36.85 35.60
CA ASN A 189 -36.17 38.31 35.59
C ASN A 189 -35.02 38.93 36.37
N ASP A 190 -34.29 38.13 37.16
CA ASP A 190 -33.09 38.60 37.87
C ASP A 190 -31.96 38.87 36.89
N GLU A 191 -31.06 39.81 37.25
CA GLU A 191 -29.79 39.99 36.52
C GLU A 191 -28.83 38.85 36.87
N ILE A 192 -28.61 37.95 35.91
CA ILE A 192 -27.74 36.81 36.05
C ILE A 192 -26.40 37.15 35.40
N GLU A 193 -25.34 37.27 36.19
CA GLU A 193 -23.99 37.46 35.71
C GLU A 193 -23.34 36.14 35.34
N ILE A 194 -23.11 35.92 34.01
CA ILE A 194 -22.46 34.74 33.48
C ILE A 194 -21.11 35.11 32.88
N GLU A 195 -20.04 34.52 33.36
CA GLU A 195 -18.65 34.75 32.91
C GLU A 195 -18.39 34.11 31.55
N LYS A 196 -18.04 34.91 30.54
CA LYS A 196 -17.84 34.48 29.15
C LYS A 196 -16.85 33.34 29.00
N ASN A 197 -15.82 33.25 29.82
CA ASN A 197 -14.69 32.31 29.64
C ASN A 197 -14.80 31.05 30.48
N LYS A 198 -15.80 30.93 31.35
CA LYS A 198 -16.10 29.72 32.12
C LYS A 198 -17.12 28.85 31.40
N LYS A 199 -17.13 27.57 31.76
CA LYS A 199 -18.18 26.63 31.31
C LYS A 199 -19.37 26.78 32.25
N HIS A 200 -20.54 26.89 31.65
CA HIS A 200 -21.80 27.06 32.40
C HIS A 200 -22.82 25.98 32.00
N SER A 201 -23.68 25.61 32.93
CA SER A 201 -24.85 24.76 32.74
C SER A 201 -26.10 25.54 33.07
N ILE A 202 -27.10 25.49 32.19
CA ILE A 202 -28.37 26.20 32.36
C ILE A 202 -29.52 25.20 32.14
N GLU A 203 -30.37 25.07 33.15
CA GLU A 203 -31.52 24.20 33.12
C GLU A 203 -32.80 25.01 33.41
N ILE A 204 -33.87 24.69 32.66
CA ILE A 204 -35.20 25.28 32.90
C ILE A 204 -35.94 24.44 33.92
N ILE A 205 -36.46 25.06 34.97
CA ILE A 205 -37.33 24.36 35.94
C ILE A 205 -38.73 24.28 35.36
N ILE A 206 -39.17 23.05 35.00
CA ILE A 206 -40.47 22.77 34.39
C ILE A 206 -41.52 22.66 35.46
N ASP A 207 -41.32 21.80 36.45
CA ASP A 207 -42.27 21.59 37.53
C ASP A 207 -41.61 21.20 38.85
N ARG A 208 -42.31 21.43 39.94
CA ARG A 208 -41.97 21.01 41.29
C ARG A 208 -43.12 20.22 41.89
N ILE A 209 -42.84 18.93 42.08
CA ILE A 209 -43.87 17.95 42.42
C ILE A 209 -43.52 17.29 43.78
N VAL A 210 -44.55 16.89 44.49
CA VAL A 210 -44.42 15.99 45.64
C VAL A 210 -45.05 14.65 45.25
N ILE A 211 -44.31 13.57 45.38
CA ILE A 211 -44.78 12.23 45.04
C ILE A 211 -45.94 11.83 45.91
N LYS A 212 -47.05 11.52 45.32
CA LYS A 212 -48.32 11.05 45.96
C LYS A 212 -49.10 10.17 45.01
N GLU A 213 -50.04 9.41 45.54
CA GLU A 213 -50.94 8.57 44.74
C GLU A 213 -51.66 9.41 43.66
N GLY A 214 -51.71 8.90 42.39
CA GLY A 214 -52.39 9.56 41.26
C GLY A 214 -51.64 10.69 40.57
N ILE A 215 -50.31 10.87 40.80
CA ILE A 215 -49.49 11.92 40.20
C ILE A 215 -49.00 11.58 38.80
N ASN A 216 -49.17 10.35 38.32
CA ASN A 216 -48.61 9.79 37.10
C ASN A 216 -48.76 10.69 35.86
N THR A 217 -49.95 11.16 35.58
CA THR A 217 -50.24 12.00 34.40
C THR A 217 -49.47 13.32 34.46
N ARG A 218 -49.45 14.02 35.61
CA ARG A 218 -48.71 15.26 35.73
C ARG A 218 -47.23 15.06 35.64
N LEU A 219 -46.70 13.94 36.19
CA LEU A 219 -45.30 13.59 36.11
C LEU A 219 -44.90 13.28 34.66
N TYR A 220 -45.77 12.54 33.95
CA TYR A 220 -45.60 12.24 32.54
C TYR A 220 -45.52 13.52 31.69
N ASP A 221 -46.53 14.41 31.81
CA ASP A 221 -46.58 15.65 31.06
C ASP A 221 -45.39 16.58 31.36
N SER A 222 -44.91 16.60 32.60
CA SER A 222 -43.76 17.44 33.00
C SER A 222 -42.43 16.89 32.47
N ILE A 223 -42.24 15.56 32.44
CA ILE A 223 -41.08 14.90 31.85
C ILE A 223 -41.13 15.07 30.33
N GLU A 224 -42.28 14.88 29.68
CA GLU A 224 -42.45 15.10 28.24
C GLU A 224 -42.08 16.54 27.84
N ALA A 225 -42.53 17.50 28.59
CA ALA A 225 -42.20 18.91 28.37
C ALA A 225 -40.69 19.19 28.53
N ALA A 226 -40.05 18.57 29.50
CA ALA A 226 -38.62 18.70 29.70
C ALA A 226 -37.82 18.10 28.51
N LEU A 227 -38.20 16.90 28.10
CA LEU A 227 -37.56 16.20 26.96
C LEU A 227 -37.69 16.98 25.64
N ARG A 228 -38.89 17.53 25.38
CA ARG A 228 -39.13 18.35 24.19
C ARG A 228 -38.28 19.63 24.15
N LEU A 229 -38.04 20.26 25.27
CA LEU A 229 -37.28 21.52 25.38
C LEU A 229 -35.77 21.29 25.32
N ALA A 230 -35.31 20.18 25.89
CA ALA A 230 -33.90 19.86 25.98
C ALA A 230 -33.44 18.77 25.01
N ASP A 231 -34.08 18.67 23.84
CA ASP A 231 -33.74 17.75 22.77
C ASP A 231 -33.53 16.31 23.26
N GLY A 232 -34.56 15.78 23.98
CA GLY A 232 -34.61 14.42 24.49
C GLY A 232 -33.88 14.19 25.82
N TYR A 233 -33.58 15.23 26.58
CA TYR A 233 -33.00 15.13 27.93
C TYR A 233 -33.92 15.72 28.98
N ALA A 234 -34.00 15.06 30.15
CA ALA A 234 -34.68 15.58 31.33
C ALA A 234 -33.88 15.28 32.59
N VAL A 235 -33.83 16.22 33.53
CA VAL A 235 -33.20 16.04 34.85
C VAL A 235 -34.29 16.06 35.89
N VAL A 236 -34.36 15.06 36.76
CA VAL A 236 -35.23 15.04 37.93
C VAL A 236 -34.35 15.09 39.18
N ASP A 237 -34.37 16.21 39.84
CA ASP A 237 -33.66 16.42 41.12
C ASP A 237 -34.56 15.91 42.27
N ILE A 238 -34.06 14.89 42.97
CA ILE A 238 -34.70 14.35 44.17
C ILE A 238 -34.16 15.21 45.33
N MET A 239 -34.97 16.17 45.78
CA MET A 239 -34.52 17.19 46.75
C MET A 239 -34.03 16.54 48.05
N GLY A 240 -32.71 16.67 48.29
CA GLY A 240 -32.04 16.11 49.46
C GLY A 240 -31.38 14.74 49.26
N ASP A 241 -31.38 14.18 48.05
CA ASP A 241 -30.72 12.92 47.74
C ASP A 241 -29.79 13.06 46.50
N LYS A 242 -30.31 12.88 45.32
CA LYS A 242 -29.52 12.88 44.05
C LYS A 242 -30.34 13.37 42.87
N GLU A 243 -29.64 13.72 41.79
CA GLU A 243 -30.27 14.01 40.52
C GLU A 243 -30.32 12.74 39.65
N LEU A 244 -31.42 12.55 38.95
CA LEU A 244 -31.66 11.51 37.95
C LEU A 244 -31.62 12.19 36.58
N LEU A 245 -30.65 11.80 35.74
CA LEU A 245 -30.63 12.20 34.34
C LEU A 245 -31.40 11.17 33.53
N PHE A 246 -32.40 11.60 32.82
CA PHE A 246 -33.20 10.81 31.89
C PHE A 246 -32.89 11.23 30.46
N SER A 247 -32.97 10.29 29.54
CA SER A 247 -32.78 10.57 28.13
C SER A 247 -33.62 9.63 27.27
N GLU A 248 -34.25 10.21 26.28
CA GLU A 248 -34.84 9.45 25.16
C GLU A 248 -33.74 8.89 24.27
N HIS A 249 -32.53 9.43 24.34
CA HIS A 249 -31.32 8.94 23.67
C HIS A 249 -30.62 7.89 24.54
N TYR A 250 -29.70 7.15 23.92
CA TYR A 250 -28.88 6.18 24.64
C TYR A 250 -27.91 6.87 25.58
N ALA A 251 -28.19 6.91 26.87
CA ALA A 251 -27.36 7.55 27.90
C ALA A 251 -27.17 6.68 29.15
N CYS A 252 -25.95 6.70 29.72
CA CYS A 252 -25.62 6.00 30.94
C CYS A 252 -26.19 6.76 32.16
N PRO A 253 -27.01 6.08 33.01
CA PRO A 253 -27.61 6.76 34.17
C PRO A 253 -26.62 7.13 35.28
N TYR A 254 -25.39 6.60 35.26
CA TYR A 254 -24.40 6.83 36.31
C TYR A 254 -23.37 7.91 35.96
N CYS A 255 -22.93 8.02 34.70
CA CYS A 255 -21.88 8.97 34.32
C CYS A 255 -22.31 9.97 33.24
N GLY A 256 -23.54 9.87 32.74
CA GLY A 256 -24.04 10.75 31.68
C GLY A 256 -23.39 10.50 30.30
N PHE A 257 -22.56 9.44 30.13
CA PHE A 257 -22.05 9.07 28.83
C PHE A 257 -23.22 8.73 27.90
N SER A 258 -23.34 9.42 26.79
CA SER A 258 -24.46 9.26 25.86
C SER A 258 -23.97 8.92 24.46
N VAL A 259 -24.76 8.09 23.78
CA VAL A 259 -24.59 7.73 22.38
C VAL A 259 -25.76 8.32 21.62
N GLY A 260 -25.49 9.03 20.55
CA GLY A 260 -26.53 9.60 19.69
C GLY A 260 -27.36 8.51 19.00
N GLU A 261 -28.26 8.92 18.12
CA GLU A 261 -29.05 7.99 17.33
C GLU A 261 -28.17 7.04 16.52
N LEU A 262 -28.47 5.73 16.58
CA LEU A 262 -27.69 4.70 15.90
C LEU A 262 -27.95 4.70 14.39
N GLU A 263 -27.22 5.54 13.67
CA GLU A 263 -27.29 5.63 12.21
C GLU A 263 -26.01 5.05 11.55
N PRO A 264 -26.11 4.49 10.32
CA PRO A 264 -24.95 3.95 9.62
C PRO A 264 -23.80 4.95 9.43
N ARG A 265 -24.09 6.27 9.32
CA ARG A 265 -23.06 7.33 9.21
C ARG A 265 -22.18 7.47 10.45
N MET A 266 -22.69 7.11 11.63
CA MET A 266 -21.97 7.13 12.89
C MET A 266 -20.82 6.10 12.89
N PHE A 267 -20.97 5.00 12.18
CA PHE A 267 -19.98 3.93 12.08
C PHE A 267 -18.99 4.11 10.92
N SER A 268 -19.01 5.26 10.24
CA SER A 268 -18.10 5.58 9.13
C SER A 268 -16.94 6.44 9.60
N PHE A 269 -15.72 5.93 9.48
CA PHE A 269 -14.51 6.73 9.73
C PHE A 269 -14.19 7.72 8.59
N ASN A 270 -14.94 7.70 7.48
CA ASN A 270 -14.87 8.69 6.40
C ASN A 270 -15.86 9.85 6.60
N SER A 271 -16.69 9.77 7.64
CA SER A 271 -17.68 10.80 7.98
C SER A 271 -17.26 11.53 9.27
N PRO A 272 -17.42 12.86 9.36
CA PRO A 272 -17.16 13.61 10.59
C PRO A 272 -18.00 13.14 11.79
N PHE A 273 -19.13 12.47 11.54
CA PHE A 273 -20.00 11.95 12.60
C PHE A 273 -19.37 10.77 13.33
N GLY A 274 -18.62 9.91 12.63
CA GLY A 274 -18.00 8.71 13.23
C GLY A 274 -16.49 8.78 13.38
N ALA A 275 -15.81 9.61 12.58
CA ALA A 275 -14.34 9.69 12.59
C ALA A 275 -13.79 10.19 13.92
N CYS A 276 -12.73 9.57 14.40
CA CYS A 276 -11.98 10.04 15.57
C CYS A 276 -11.45 11.45 15.31
N PRO A 277 -11.74 12.45 16.17
CA PRO A 277 -11.35 13.83 15.94
C PRO A 277 -9.83 14.08 16.06
N THR A 278 -9.09 13.16 16.69
CA THR A 278 -7.63 13.28 16.87
C THR A 278 -6.86 12.85 15.61
N CYS A 279 -7.32 11.84 14.87
CA CYS A 279 -6.66 11.33 13.67
C CYS A 279 -7.52 11.48 12.40
N ASP A 280 -8.67 12.13 12.46
CA ASP A 280 -9.60 12.31 11.33
C ASP A 280 -9.90 11.00 10.56
N GLY A 281 -9.99 9.88 11.30
CA GLY A 281 -10.24 8.56 10.71
C GLY A 281 -9.02 7.92 10.03
N LEU A 282 -7.82 8.46 10.21
CA LEU A 282 -6.59 7.96 9.55
C LEU A 282 -5.94 6.76 10.26
N ARG A 283 -6.38 6.40 11.47
CA ARG A 283 -5.81 5.31 12.31
C ARG A 283 -4.55 5.72 13.07
N THR A 284 -3.63 6.39 12.39
CA THR A 284 -2.32 6.78 12.89
C THR A 284 -2.22 8.30 12.97
N LYS A 285 -1.26 8.75 13.76
CA LYS A 285 -0.80 10.13 13.77
C LYS A 285 0.67 10.10 13.40
N LEU A 286 1.04 10.95 12.46
CA LEU A 286 2.42 11.12 12.07
C LEU A 286 3.13 11.93 13.14
N GLU A 287 4.08 11.32 13.84
CA GLU A 287 4.87 11.94 14.91
C GLU A 287 6.37 11.80 14.62
N VAL A 288 7.16 12.73 15.16
CA VAL A 288 8.62 12.67 14.99
C VAL A 288 9.19 11.53 15.82
N ASP A 289 9.91 10.61 15.18
CA ASP A 289 10.56 9.47 15.85
C ASP A 289 11.91 9.88 16.40
N VAL A 290 12.05 9.94 17.73
CA VAL A 290 13.29 10.31 18.43
C VAL A 290 14.46 9.39 18.03
N ASP A 291 14.22 8.11 17.80
CA ASP A 291 15.28 7.16 17.41
C ASP A 291 15.79 7.37 15.98
N THR A 292 15.01 8.01 15.10
CA THR A 292 15.47 8.42 13.77
C THR A 292 16.20 9.76 13.80
N VAL A 293 15.81 10.64 14.71
CA VAL A 293 16.48 11.94 14.96
C VAL A 293 17.82 11.75 15.67
N ILE A 294 17.86 10.86 16.66
CA ILE A 294 19.03 10.51 17.49
C ILE A 294 19.25 8.98 17.43
N PRO A 295 19.84 8.47 16.35
CA PRO A 295 20.04 7.02 16.21
C PRO A 295 21.16 6.45 17.07
N ASP A 296 22.07 7.28 17.54
CA ASP A 296 23.19 6.88 18.39
C ASP A 296 23.32 7.84 19.58
N ARG A 297 22.91 7.41 20.75
CA ARG A 297 22.95 8.18 21.97
C ARG A 297 24.33 8.18 22.66
N SER A 298 25.27 7.37 22.18
CA SER A 298 26.66 7.37 22.66
C SER A 298 27.45 8.59 22.15
N LEU A 299 26.93 9.26 21.10
CA LEU A 299 27.53 10.49 20.57
C LEU A 299 27.06 11.71 21.36
N SER A 300 27.96 12.73 21.42
CA SER A 300 27.65 14.05 21.93
C SER A 300 26.99 14.94 20.88
N LEU A 301 26.49 16.11 21.29
CA LEU A 301 25.92 17.10 20.39
C LEU A 301 26.96 17.60 19.37
N ASN A 302 28.19 17.84 19.81
CA ASN A 302 29.32 18.27 18.96
C ASN A 302 29.76 17.16 17.98
N GLU A 303 29.63 15.90 18.32
CA GLU A 303 29.88 14.77 17.44
C GLU A 303 28.74 14.54 16.42
N GLY A 304 27.68 15.35 16.52
CA GLY A 304 26.54 15.32 15.59
C GLY A 304 25.55 14.22 15.88
N ALA A 305 25.23 13.96 17.14
CA ALA A 305 24.19 13.01 17.55
C ALA A 305 22.83 13.31 16.92
N ILE A 306 22.50 14.59 16.69
CA ILE A 306 21.24 15.06 16.09
C ILE A 306 21.38 15.15 14.57
N ILE A 307 20.83 14.17 13.86
CA ILE A 307 20.97 14.07 12.40
C ILE A 307 20.39 15.26 11.63
N PRO A 308 19.14 15.71 11.89
CA PRO A 308 18.53 16.81 11.12
C PRO A 308 19.27 18.14 11.21
N TRP A 309 20.05 18.34 12.26
CA TRP A 309 20.73 19.60 12.56
C TRP A 309 22.26 19.54 12.40
N ARG A 310 22.75 18.53 11.69
CA ARG A 310 24.18 18.46 11.35
C ARG A 310 24.58 19.64 10.45
N PRO A 311 25.78 20.20 10.58
CA PRO A 311 26.23 21.41 9.87
C PRO A 311 26.47 21.21 8.35
N ILE A 312 25.87 20.21 7.72
CA ILE A 312 26.04 19.91 6.30
C ILE A 312 25.22 20.83 5.39
N SER A 313 24.07 21.30 5.87
CA SER A 313 23.10 22.04 5.04
C SER A 313 22.78 23.45 5.52
N SER A 314 23.03 23.78 6.77
CA SER A 314 22.78 25.10 7.35
C SER A 314 23.54 25.27 8.65
N GLN A 315 24.14 26.44 8.86
CA GLN A 315 24.80 26.83 10.11
C GLN A 315 23.81 27.36 11.16
N TYR A 316 22.59 27.64 10.79
CA TYR A 316 21.57 28.27 11.67
C TYR A 316 21.21 27.39 12.86
N TYR A 317 20.81 26.14 12.63
CA TYR A 317 20.38 25.23 13.68
C TYR A 317 21.49 24.81 14.65
N PRO A 318 22.71 24.49 14.18
CA PRO A 318 23.84 24.25 15.07
C PRO A 318 24.16 25.44 15.97
N GLN A 319 24.14 26.68 15.44
CA GLN A 319 24.39 27.90 16.24
C GLN A 319 23.27 28.14 17.25
N MET A 320 22.02 27.90 16.87
CA MET A 320 20.86 28.01 17.76
C MET A 320 20.95 26.99 18.91
N LEU A 321 21.28 25.74 18.60
CA LEU A 321 21.48 24.69 19.61
C LEU A 321 22.61 25.05 20.57
N ALA A 322 23.75 25.51 20.06
CA ALA A 322 24.90 25.91 20.88
C ALA A 322 24.55 27.07 21.82
N SER A 323 23.79 28.07 21.35
CA SER A 323 23.35 29.21 22.18
C SER A 323 22.35 28.77 23.27
N ALA A 324 21.40 27.88 22.90
CA ALA A 324 20.46 27.33 23.87
C ALA A 324 21.17 26.47 24.94
N CYS A 325 22.09 25.58 24.54
CA CYS A 325 22.86 24.77 25.48
C CYS A 325 23.68 25.59 26.45
N LYS A 326 24.29 26.68 25.96
CA LYS A 326 25.03 27.63 26.81
C LYS A 326 24.13 28.28 27.84
N GLU A 327 22.94 28.75 27.48
CA GLU A 327 21.98 29.40 28.39
C GLU A 327 21.44 28.43 29.43
N PHE A 328 21.12 27.20 29.03
CA PHE A 328 20.54 26.18 29.91
C PHE A 328 21.60 25.34 30.66
N GLY A 329 22.90 25.63 30.46
CA GLY A 329 23.98 24.94 31.16
C GLY A 329 24.24 23.52 30.71
N ILE A 330 23.85 23.17 29.47
CA ILE A 330 24.00 21.84 28.90
C ILE A 330 25.37 21.72 28.20
N ASP A 331 26.16 20.72 28.62
CA ASP A 331 27.48 20.47 28.03
C ASP A 331 27.32 19.71 26.70
N MET A 332 27.79 20.35 25.62
CA MET A 332 27.67 19.80 24.26
C MET A 332 28.64 18.65 23.96
N ASP A 333 29.64 18.41 24.79
CA ASP A 333 30.61 17.33 24.62
C ASP A 333 30.23 16.07 25.41
N THR A 334 29.22 16.17 26.27
CA THR A 334 28.67 15.02 26.98
C THR A 334 27.81 14.13 26.07
N PRO A 335 28.05 12.79 26.01
CA PRO A 335 27.19 11.85 25.30
C PRO A 335 25.73 11.95 25.74
N LEU A 336 24.79 11.87 24.79
CA LEU A 336 23.36 12.07 25.07
C LEU A 336 22.78 11.05 26.08
N GLU A 337 23.36 9.85 26.19
CA GLU A 337 22.97 8.85 27.19
C GLU A 337 23.31 9.21 28.62
N LYS A 338 24.22 10.18 28.81
CA LYS A 338 24.70 10.66 30.14
C LYS A 338 24.04 11.96 30.58
N LEU A 339 23.30 12.62 29.66
CA LEU A 339 22.52 13.81 29.99
C LEU A 339 21.35 13.47 30.93
N SER A 340 20.98 14.40 31.78
CA SER A 340 19.77 14.27 32.59
C SER A 340 18.51 14.27 31.75
N LYS A 341 17.40 13.79 32.33
CA LYS A 341 16.12 13.79 31.62
C LYS A 341 15.64 15.20 31.32
N GLU A 342 15.88 16.14 32.20
CA GLU A 342 15.52 17.54 32.04
C GLU A 342 16.31 18.21 30.92
N GLU A 343 17.63 17.97 30.82
CA GLU A 343 18.49 18.49 29.75
C GLU A 343 18.06 17.91 28.39
N LEU A 344 17.81 16.61 28.34
CA LEU A 344 17.34 15.96 27.13
C LEU A 344 15.94 16.45 26.71
N ASP A 345 15.04 16.71 27.65
CA ASP A 345 13.70 17.25 27.38
C ASP A 345 13.77 18.66 26.78
N ILE A 346 14.66 19.53 27.31
CA ILE A 346 14.90 20.86 26.74
C ILE A 346 15.39 20.74 25.28
N ILE A 347 16.34 19.87 25.01
CA ILE A 347 16.86 19.66 23.65
C ILE A 347 15.75 19.16 22.70
N LEU A 348 14.96 18.19 23.13
CA LEU A 348 13.93 17.56 22.29
C LEU A 348 12.68 18.43 22.16
N ASN A 349 12.13 18.94 23.26
CA ASN A 349 10.81 19.57 23.33
C ASN A 349 10.85 21.09 23.51
N GLY A 350 12.04 21.66 23.74
CA GLY A 350 12.25 23.10 23.86
C GLY A 350 12.12 23.65 25.27
N SER A 351 12.34 24.97 25.39
CA SER A 351 12.36 25.69 26.66
C SER A 351 11.00 26.22 27.13
N LYS A 352 9.89 25.88 26.40
CA LYS A 352 8.54 26.45 26.57
C LYS A 352 8.57 27.97 26.43
N ASP A 353 8.23 28.71 27.48
CA ASP A 353 8.18 30.20 27.45
C ASP A 353 9.52 30.87 27.88
N LYS A 354 10.56 30.08 28.20
CA LYS A 354 11.84 30.62 28.62
C LYS A 354 12.67 31.04 27.43
N GLU A 355 12.88 32.34 27.27
CA GLU A 355 13.66 32.92 26.18
C GLU A 355 15.17 32.81 26.44
N PHE A 356 15.96 32.71 25.39
CA PHE A 356 17.42 32.74 25.42
C PHE A 356 17.95 33.74 24.38
N TYR A 357 19.15 34.27 24.62
CA TYR A 357 19.84 35.14 23.69
C TYR A 357 20.45 34.34 22.56
N PHE A 358 20.05 34.61 21.31
CA PHE A 358 20.52 33.95 20.12
C PHE A 358 21.21 34.94 19.18
N GLU A 359 22.51 34.71 18.95
CA GLU A 359 23.31 35.43 17.96
C GLU A 359 23.54 34.51 16.77
N TYR A 360 23.06 34.90 15.57
CA TYR A 360 23.25 34.18 14.34
C TYR A 360 24.16 34.93 13.39
N LYS A 361 25.23 34.26 12.93
CA LYS A 361 26.11 34.73 11.86
C LYS A 361 25.82 33.99 10.56
N ASN A 362 25.40 34.71 9.54
CA ASN A 362 25.17 34.13 8.23
C ASN A 362 26.48 33.92 7.46
N ASP A 363 26.44 33.22 6.33
CA ASP A 363 27.60 32.93 5.46
C ASP A 363 28.24 34.21 4.87
N PHE A 364 27.56 35.35 4.92
CA PHE A 364 28.05 36.67 4.48
C PHE A 364 28.63 37.51 5.61
N GLY A 365 28.73 36.95 6.83
CA GLY A 365 29.30 37.64 7.99
C GLY A 365 28.39 38.63 8.70
N MET A 366 27.10 38.73 8.29
CA MET A 366 26.13 39.58 9.02
C MET A 366 25.63 38.86 10.25
N THR A 367 25.67 39.60 11.40
CA THR A 367 25.18 39.12 12.68
C THR A 367 23.73 39.59 12.90
N ARG A 368 22.87 38.72 13.36
CA ARG A 368 21.52 39.04 13.88
C ARG A 368 21.42 38.54 15.30
N GLU A 369 20.84 39.38 16.16
CA GLU A 369 20.66 39.11 17.58
C GLU A 369 19.17 39.18 17.92
N THR A 370 18.69 38.21 18.70
CA THR A 370 17.28 38.16 19.11
C THR A 370 17.11 37.36 20.38
N TRP A 371 16.06 37.69 21.14
CA TRP A 371 15.59 36.83 22.25
C TRP A 371 14.43 36.01 21.76
N ILE A 372 14.52 34.69 21.84
CA ILE A 372 13.51 33.75 21.40
C ILE A 372 13.44 32.56 22.35
N PRO A 373 12.28 31.95 22.54
CA PRO A 373 12.20 30.65 23.20
C PRO A 373 12.83 29.57 22.32
N PHE A 374 13.49 28.60 22.93
CA PHE A 374 14.02 27.44 22.20
C PHE A 374 12.88 26.48 21.86
N GLU A 375 12.60 26.34 20.56
CA GLU A 375 11.47 25.54 20.07
C GLU A 375 11.64 24.04 20.36
N GLY A 376 12.88 23.55 20.45
CA GLY A 376 13.19 22.12 20.51
C GLY A 376 13.24 21.46 19.12
N ILE A 377 13.83 20.27 19.07
CA ILE A 377 14.06 19.57 17.79
C ILE A 377 12.76 18.98 17.25
N LEU A 378 11.98 18.31 18.09
CA LEU A 378 10.76 17.60 17.65
C LEU A 378 9.70 18.59 17.15
N PRO A 379 9.34 19.65 17.88
CA PRO A 379 8.42 20.67 17.38
C PRO A 379 8.93 21.37 16.10
N ASN A 380 10.24 21.62 15.99
CA ASN A 380 10.82 22.22 14.80
C ASN A 380 10.64 21.36 13.55
N ILE A 381 10.90 20.04 13.63
CA ILE A 381 10.71 19.10 12.53
C ILE A 381 9.23 19.05 12.15
N GLU A 382 8.33 18.95 13.14
CA GLU A 382 6.89 18.90 12.93
C GLU A 382 6.36 20.16 12.23
N ARG A 383 6.75 21.34 12.72
CA ARG A 383 6.38 22.63 12.12
C ARG A 383 6.91 22.74 10.68
N ARG A 384 8.18 22.42 10.45
CA ARG A 384 8.79 22.46 9.11
C ARG A 384 8.09 21.51 8.14
N TYR A 385 7.66 20.33 8.60
CA TYR A 385 6.88 19.39 7.79
C TYR A 385 5.53 19.99 7.40
N ARG A 386 4.83 20.65 8.35
CA ARG A 386 3.49 21.19 8.12
C ARG A 386 3.50 22.48 7.28
N GLU A 387 4.42 23.41 7.55
CA GLU A 387 4.39 24.77 7.00
C GLU A 387 5.16 24.91 5.68
N THR A 388 5.99 23.94 5.30
CA THR A 388 6.79 24.08 4.08
C THR A 388 5.95 23.97 2.81
N ASN A 389 6.22 24.88 1.86
CA ASN A 389 5.69 24.82 0.49
C ASN A 389 6.62 24.02 -0.47
N SER A 390 7.77 23.54 0.03
CA SER A 390 8.73 22.76 -0.76
C SER A 390 8.52 21.28 -0.53
N ASP A 391 8.16 20.54 -1.59
CA ASP A 391 8.03 19.08 -1.53
C ASP A 391 9.33 18.40 -1.12
N PHE A 392 10.48 18.92 -1.55
CA PHE A 392 11.79 18.42 -1.15
C PHE A 392 12.01 18.53 0.37
N THR A 393 11.70 19.70 0.96
CA THR A 393 11.83 19.90 2.41
C THR A 393 10.84 19.01 3.17
N ARG A 394 9.62 18.86 2.66
CA ARG A 394 8.62 17.96 3.24
C ARG A 394 9.09 16.52 3.23
N ASP A 395 9.63 16.04 2.11
CA ASP A 395 10.19 14.69 1.98
C ASP A 395 11.40 14.48 2.90
N GLN A 396 12.25 15.51 3.09
CA GLN A 396 13.36 15.46 4.04
C GLN A 396 12.88 15.36 5.50
N MET A 397 11.84 16.09 5.88
CA MET A 397 11.31 16.01 7.25
C MET A 397 10.55 14.70 7.49
N ALA A 398 9.83 14.22 6.48
CA ALA A 398 9.07 12.96 6.54
C ALA A 398 9.94 11.75 6.92
N GLN A 399 11.23 11.74 6.56
CA GLN A 399 12.13 10.63 6.92
C GLN A 399 12.41 10.50 8.43
N TYR A 400 12.14 11.55 9.21
CA TYR A 400 12.26 11.55 10.67
C TYR A 400 10.92 11.30 11.37
N MET A 401 9.86 11.06 10.62
CA MET A 401 8.51 10.87 11.16
C MET A 401 8.07 9.41 11.00
N THR A 402 7.30 8.94 11.97
CA THR A 402 6.76 7.59 12.01
C THR A 402 5.27 7.63 12.30
N ASP A 403 4.51 6.77 11.64
CA ASP A 403 3.09 6.59 11.88
C ASP A 403 2.88 5.79 13.16
N LEU A 404 2.43 6.46 14.24
CA LEU A 404 2.06 5.82 15.49
C LEU A 404 0.54 5.64 15.59
N PRO A 405 0.05 4.56 16.21
CA PRO A 405 -1.39 4.41 16.47
C PRO A 405 -1.95 5.62 17.23
N CYS A 406 -3.08 6.14 16.77
CA CYS A 406 -3.72 7.28 17.41
C CYS A 406 -4.00 7.00 18.91
N PRO A 407 -3.55 7.83 19.83
CA PRO A 407 -3.71 7.57 21.27
C PRO A 407 -5.18 7.59 21.74
N SER A 408 -6.03 8.38 21.08
CA SER A 408 -7.45 8.49 21.45
C SER A 408 -8.26 7.27 20.99
N CYS A 409 -8.19 6.90 19.72
CA CYS A 409 -8.95 5.76 19.20
C CYS A 409 -8.19 4.44 19.20
N LYS A 410 -6.95 4.40 19.68
CA LYS A 410 -6.08 3.21 19.73
C LYS A 410 -5.95 2.49 18.38
N GLY A 411 -6.05 3.26 17.29
CA GLY A 411 -5.99 2.72 15.93
C GLY A 411 -7.31 2.29 15.31
N TYR A 412 -8.45 2.39 16.01
CA TYR A 412 -9.78 1.98 15.49
C TYR A 412 -10.45 3.02 14.61
N ARG A 413 -9.88 4.22 14.40
CA ARG A 413 -10.35 5.28 13.49
C ARG A 413 -11.64 5.99 13.88
N LEU A 414 -12.39 5.51 14.87
CA LEU A 414 -13.73 5.94 15.25
C LEU A 414 -13.75 6.65 16.60
N LYS A 415 -14.82 7.40 16.86
CA LYS A 415 -15.08 8.05 18.15
C LYS A 415 -15.38 7.01 19.24
N GLU A 416 -15.18 7.41 20.50
CA GLU A 416 -15.44 6.56 21.64
C GLU A 416 -16.92 6.15 21.73
N GLU A 417 -17.85 7.06 21.40
CA GLU A 417 -19.30 6.79 21.38
C GLU A 417 -19.63 5.69 20.35
N THR A 418 -18.99 5.73 19.20
CA THR A 418 -19.14 4.70 18.17
C THR A 418 -18.55 3.36 18.61
N LEU A 419 -17.40 3.38 19.26
CA LEU A 419 -16.72 2.18 19.77
C LEU A 419 -17.42 1.59 21.01
N SER A 420 -18.31 2.33 21.64
CA SER A 420 -19.14 1.84 22.75
C SER A 420 -20.27 0.91 22.30
N VAL A 421 -20.63 0.95 21.00
CA VAL A 421 -21.68 0.10 20.42
C VAL A 421 -21.10 -1.27 20.07
N LYS A 422 -21.73 -2.34 20.60
CA LYS A 422 -21.25 -3.72 20.47
C LYS A 422 -22.28 -4.63 19.83
N VAL A 423 -21.78 -5.63 19.14
CA VAL A 423 -22.52 -6.81 18.67
C VAL A 423 -21.75 -8.02 19.17
N ASN A 424 -22.40 -8.86 19.99
CA ASN A 424 -21.76 -10.00 20.68
C ASN A 424 -20.41 -9.60 21.31
N ASP A 425 -20.44 -8.58 22.18
CA ASP A 425 -19.30 -8.00 22.93
C ASP A 425 -18.17 -7.36 22.10
N HIS A 426 -18.28 -7.30 20.79
CA HIS A 426 -17.29 -6.71 19.91
C HIS A 426 -17.79 -5.40 19.27
N HIS A 427 -17.01 -4.35 19.34
CA HIS A 427 -17.28 -3.13 18.57
C HIS A 427 -16.77 -3.27 17.13
N ILE A 428 -17.31 -2.46 16.21
CA ILE A 428 -17.01 -2.53 14.76
C ILE A 428 -15.50 -2.44 14.45
N GLY A 429 -14.73 -1.69 15.25
CA GLY A 429 -13.27 -1.58 15.10
C GLY A 429 -12.56 -2.90 15.37
N GLN A 430 -12.99 -3.66 16.39
CA GLN A 430 -12.40 -4.97 16.71
C GLN A 430 -12.70 -5.99 15.59
N ILE A 431 -13.95 -6.05 15.11
CA ILE A 431 -14.29 -6.93 13.99
C ILE A 431 -13.49 -6.57 12.73
N SER A 432 -13.25 -5.28 12.51
CA SER A 432 -12.41 -4.84 11.38
C SER A 432 -10.96 -5.31 11.47
N GLU A 433 -10.42 -5.57 12.67
CA GLU A 433 -9.07 -6.12 12.88
C GLU A 433 -9.02 -7.65 12.70
N PHE A 434 -10.15 -8.33 12.64
CA PHE A 434 -10.17 -9.76 12.37
C PHE A 434 -9.62 -10.05 10.96
N SER A 435 -8.89 -11.15 10.83
CA SER A 435 -8.61 -11.75 9.54
C SER A 435 -9.91 -12.20 8.87
N ILE A 436 -9.88 -12.40 7.57
CA ILE A 436 -11.04 -12.89 6.81
C ILE A 436 -11.56 -14.22 7.38
N ASN A 437 -10.65 -15.12 7.79
CA ASN A 437 -11.03 -16.39 8.41
C ASN A 437 -11.68 -16.19 9.80
N GLU A 438 -11.12 -15.34 10.65
CA GLU A 438 -11.70 -15.03 11.97
C GLU A 438 -13.05 -14.33 11.84
N ALA A 439 -13.18 -13.41 10.87
CA ALA A 439 -14.45 -12.74 10.60
C ALA A 439 -15.52 -13.74 10.15
N LEU A 440 -15.20 -14.70 9.26
CA LEU A 440 -16.13 -15.77 8.89
C LEU A 440 -16.55 -16.61 10.09
N ALA A 441 -15.59 -17.04 10.92
CA ALA A 441 -15.89 -17.81 12.14
C ALA A 441 -16.76 -17.02 13.13
N PHE A 442 -16.49 -15.72 13.29
CA PHE A 442 -17.33 -14.83 14.12
C PHE A 442 -18.77 -14.77 13.63
N PHE A 443 -18.99 -14.53 12.32
CA PHE A 443 -20.36 -14.46 11.77
C PHE A 443 -21.08 -15.80 11.75
N ASP A 444 -20.35 -16.92 11.73
CA ASP A 444 -20.96 -18.26 11.80
C ASP A 444 -21.36 -18.65 13.24
N GLY A 445 -20.63 -18.14 14.23
CA GLY A 445 -20.88 -18.38 15.65
C GLY A 445 -21.70 -17.29 16.36
N LEU A 446 -22.26 -16.33 15.63
CA LEU A 446 -22.94 -15.18 16.23
C LEU A 446 -24.30 -15.57 16.82
N GLU A 447 -24.49 -15.35 18.12
CA GLU A 447 -25.73 -15.56 18.84
C GLU A 447 -26.54 -14.26 18.93
N LEU A 448 -27.70 -14.22 18.31
CA LEU A 448 -28.64 -13.09 18.27
C LEU A 448 -30.04 -13.54 18.68
N SER A 449 -30.85 -12.63 19.18
CA SER A 449 -32.27 -12.87 19.39
C SER A 449 -33.01 -13.15 18.08
N GLU A 450 -34.22 -13.77 18.14
CA GLU A 450 -35.02 -14.05 16.93
C GLU A 450 -35.30 -12.80 16.10
N LYS A 451 -35.59 -11.66 16.74
CA LYS A 451 -35.83 -10.38 16.08
C LYS A 451 -34.57 -9.86 15.37
N GLU A 452 -33.44 -9.88 16.06
CA GLU A 452 -32.16 -9.42 15.51
C GLU A 452 -31.69 -10.34 14.38
N THR A 453 -31.90 -11.64 14.51
CA THR A 453 -31.60 -12.62 13.46
C THR A 453 -32.36 -12.31 12.17
N GLN A 454 -33.65 -11.98 12.26
CA GLN A 454 -34.48 -11.59 11.10
C GLN A 454 -33.94 -10.32 10.44
N ILE A 455 -33.54 -9.31 11.23
CA ILE A 455 -32.97 -8.05 10.75
C ILE A 455 -31.60 -8.28 10.10
N ALA A 456 -30.75 -9.08 10.71
CA ALA A 456 -29.38 -9.31 10.29
C ALA A 456 -29.23 -10.32 9.14
N ALA A 457 -30.17 -11.20 8.91
CA ALA A 457 -30.07 -12.27 7.91
C ALA A 457 -29.70 -11.81 6.49
N PRO A 458 -30.29 -10.74 5.91
CA PRO A 458 -29.88 -10.25 4.60
C PRO A 458 -28.45 -9.71 4.61
N ILE A 459 -28.03 -9.05 5.71
CA ILE A 459 -26.70 -8.48 5.88
C ILE A 459 -25.66 -9.61 5.95
N PHE A 460 -25.93 -10.64 6.75
CA PHE A 460 -25.03 -11.78 6.90
C PHE A 460 -24.83 -12.55 5.60
N LYS A 461 -25.86 -12.70 4.81
CA LYS A 461 -25.77 -13.35 3.50
C LYS A 461 -24.74 -12.65 2.63
N GLU A 462 -24.78 -11.32 2.56
CA GLU A 462 -23.86 -10.52 1.75
C GLU A 462 -22.45 -10.50 2.33
N VAL A 463 -22.31 -10.30 3.64
CA VAL A 463 -21.01 -10.29 4.31
C VAL A 463 -20.29 -11.63 4.14
N ARG A 464 -20.99 -12.76 4.41
CA ARG A 464 -20.42 -14.10 4.25
C ARG A 464 -20.03 -14.40 2.81
N ALA A 465 -20.82 -13.97 1.84
CA ALA A 465 -20.51 -14.15 0.43
C ALA A 465 -19.21 -13.41 0.06
N ARG A 466 -19.07 -12.13 0.43
CA ARG A 466 -17.89 -11.31 0.15
C ARG A 466 -16.65 -11.84 0.87
N LEU A 467 -16.73 -12.18 2.13
CA LEU A 467 -15.64 -12.82 2.88
C LEU A 467 -15.25 -14.16 2.27
N GLY A 468 -16.22 -14.97 1.85
CA GLY A 468 -16.00 -16.24 1.15
C GLY A 468 -15.25 -16.06 -0.16
N PHE A 469 -15.57 -15.05 -0.96
CA PHE A 469 -14.82 -14.75 -2.20
C PHE A 469 -13.37 -14.35 -1.91
N LEU A 470 -13.13 -13.50 -0.89
CA LEU A 470 -11.77 -13.15 -0.49
C LEU A 470 -10.96 -14.38 -0.04
N LYS A 471 -11.58 -15.31 0.69
CA LYS A 471 -10.97 -16.58 1.08
C LYS A 471 -10.63 -17.44 -0.14
N ASN A 472 -11.54 -17.52 -1.13
CA ASN A 472 -11.36 -18.33 -2.32
C ASN A 472 -10.22 -17.84 -3.23
N VAL A 473 -9.94 -16.52 -3.22
CA VAL A 473 -8.80 -15.97 -3.96
C VAL A 473 -7.48 -15.97 -3.14
N GLY A 474 -7.44 -16.68 -1.99
CA GLY A 474 -6.24 -16.85 -1.18
C GLY A 474 -5.85 -15.61 -0.34
N LEU A 475 -6.85 -14.80 0.07
CA LEU A 475 -6.64 -13.60 0.90
C LEU A 475 -7.18 -13.77 2.32
N ASP A 476 -7.33 -14.99 2.77
CA ASP A 476 -7.92 -15.36 4.06
C ASP A 476 -7.14 -14.83 5.28
N TYR A 477 -5.87 -14.49 5.11
CA TYR A 477 -5.00 -13.93 6.13
C TYR A 477 -5.10 -12.41 6.29
N LEU A 478 -5.70 -11.68 5.35
CA LEU A 478 -5.83 -10.22 5.42
C LEU A 478 -6.85 -9.81 6.49
N THR A 479 -6.57 -8.66 7.14
CA THR A 479 -7.56 -8.02 8.02
C THR A 479 -8.38 -6.99 7.24
N MET A 480 -9.64 -6.81 7.61
CA MET A 480 -10.52 -5.83 6.94
C MET A 480 -10.06 -4.38 7.16
N SER A 481 -9.38 -4.09 8.27
CA SER A 481 -8.82 -2.77 8.61
C SER A 481 -7.57 -2.41 7.82
N ARG A 482 -6.91 -3.38 7.17
CA ARG A 482 -5.65 -3.16 6.46
C ARG A 482 -5.80 -2.09 5.39
N ALA A 483 -4.93 -1.09 5.43
CA ALA A 483 -4.97 0.02 4.48
C ALA A 483 -4.64 -0.47 3.06
N ALA A 484 -5.43 -0.03 2.07
CA ALA A 484 -5.28 -0.46 0.68
C ALA A 484 -3.90 -0.09 0.08
N GLY A 485 -3.30 1.02 0.55
CA GLY A 485 -1.96 1.45 0.12
C GLY A 485 -0.81 0.56 0.62
N THR A 486 -1.06 -0.36 1.57
CA THR A 486 -0.07 -1.31 2.10
C THR A 486 -0.14 -2.69 1.43
N LEU A 487 -1.09 -2.87 0.53
CA LEU A 487 -1.27 -4.13 -0.21
C LEU A 487 -0.21 -4.26 -1.32
N SER A 488 0.23 -5.48 -1.56
CA SER A 488 0.99 -5.79 -2.77
C SER A 488 0.09 -5.65 -4.01
N GLY A 489 0.70 -5.49 -5.20
CA GLY A 489 -0.06 -5.42 -6.45
C GLY A 489 -1.00 -6.62 -6.64
N GLY A 490 -0.52 -7.83 -6.39
CA GLY A 490 -1.31 -9.05 -6.49
C GLY A 490 -2.43 -9.13 -5.45
N GLU A 491 -2.21 -8.70 -4.18
CA GLU A 491 -3.29 -8.63 -3.17
C GLU A 491 -4.40 -7.67 -3.59
N ALA A 492 -4.03 -6.47 -4.06
CA ALA A 492 -5.01 -5.47 -4.51
C ALA A 492 -5.81 -5.95 -5.73
N GLN A 493 -5.16 -6.63 -6.67
CA GLN A 493 -5.80 -7.22 -7.84
C GLN A 493 -6.80 -8.32 -7.45
N ARG A 494 -6.41 -9.23 -6.56
CA ARG A 494 -7.30 -10.29 -6.06
C ARG A 494 -8.49 -9.77 -5.26
N ILE A 495 -8.33 -8.67 -4.50
CA ILE A 495 -9.46 -7.99 -3.85
C ILE A 495 -10.46 -7.50 -4.89
N ARG A 496 -10.00 -6.87 -5.99
CA ARG A 496 -10.89 -6.46 -7.08
C ARG A 496 -11.56 -7.64 -7.76
N LEU A 497 -10.81 -8.71 -8.01
CA LEU A 497 -11.37 -9.95 -8.55
C LEU A 497 -12.48 -10.49 -7.65
N ALA A 498 -12.24 -10.61 -6.34
CA ALA A 498 -13.24 -11.05 -5.37
C ALA A 498 -14.48 -10.15 -5.35
N THR A 499 -14.32 -8.84 -5.46
CA THR A 499 -15.42 -7.86 -5.53
C THR A 499 -16.25 -8.07 -6.81
N GLN A 500 -15.62 -8.29 -7.96
CA GLN A 500 -16.32 -8.54 -9.22
C GLN A 500 -17.06 -9.88 -9.23
N ILE A 501 -16.49 -10.93 -8.65
CA ILE A 501 -17.19 -12.21 -8.46
C ILE A 501 -18.44 -12.02 -7.61
N GLY A 502 -18.34 -11.19 -6.57
CA GLY A 502 -19.46 -10.83 -5.69
C GLY A 502 -20.64 -10.18 -6.42
N SER A 503 -20.39 -9.47 -7.52
CA SER A 503 -21.42 -8.82 -8.33
C SER A 503 -22.30 -9.83 -9.10
N ARG A 504 -21.81 -11.07 -9.28
CA ARG A 504 -22.48 -12.14 -10.05
C ARG A 504 -22.95 -11.72 -11.43
N LEU A 505 -22.22 -10.82 -12.09
CA LEU A 505 -22.50 -10.40 -13.45
C LEU A 505 -22.30 -11.58 -14.40
N THR A 506 -23.18 -11.70 -15.38
CA THR A 506 -23.14 -12.74 -16.42
C THR A 506 -23.04 -12.10 -17.81
N GLY A 507 -22.44 -12.79 -18.77
CA GLY A 507 -22.28 -12.30 -20.14
C GLY A 507 -21.25 -11.17 -20.26
N VAL A 508 -20.34 -11.03 -19.29
CA VAL A 508 -19.30 -10.01 -19.25
C VAL A 508 -17.99 -10.57 -19.77
N LEU A 509 -17.18 -9.73 -20.39
CA LEU A 509 -15.79 -10.01 -20.76
C LEU A 509 -14.87 -9.50 -19.66
N TYR A 510 -14.24 -10.41 -18.92
CA TYR A 510 -13.21 -10.07 -17.94
C TYR A 510 -11.83 -10.19 -18.54
N ILE A 511 -10.99 -9.18 -18.35
CA ILE A 511 -9.59 -9.16 -18.80
C ILE A 511 -8.69 -8.98 -17.58
N LEU A 512 -7.84 -9.98 -17.30
CA LEU A 512 -6.98 -10.05 -16.12
C LEU A 512 -5.51 -10.04 -16.54
N ASP A 513 -4.70 -9.27 -15.80
CA ASP A 513 -3.25 -9.18 -16.01
C ASP A 513 -2.52 -9.96 -14.91
N GLU A 514 -2.01 -11.14 -15.24
CA GLU A 514 -1.18 -11.98 -14.38
C GLU A 514 -1.74 -12.17 -12.95
N PRO A 515 -2.96 -12.69 -12.78
CA PRO A 515 -3.60 -12.78 -11.46
C PRO A 515 -2.92 -13.79 -10.51
N SER A 516 -2.05 -14.68 -10.99
CA SER A 516 -1.27 -15.65 -10.20
C SER A 516 -0.06 -15.02 -9.48
N ILE A 517 0.26 -13.75 -9.75
CA ILE A 517 1.46 -13.10 -9.21
C ILE A 517 1.52 -13.15 -7.69
N GLY A 518 2.69 -13.54 -7.16
CA GLY A 518 2.96 -13.63 -5.72
C GLY A 518 2.16 -14.70 -5.00
N LEU A 519 1.55 -15.63 -5.73
CA LEU A 519 0.86 -16.79 -5.17
C LEU A 519 1.78 -18.00 -5.02
N HIS A 520 1.63 -18.67 -3.89
CA HIS A 520 2.09 -20.04 -3.74
C HIS A 520 1.19 -20.98 -4.55
N GLN A 521 1.71 -22.08 -5.07
CA GLN A 521 0.94 -23.04 -5.89
C GLN A 521 -0.38 -23.46 -5.26
N ARG A 522 -0.42 -23.68 -3.94
CA ARG A 522 -1.64 -23.99 -3.20
C ARG A 522 -2.74 -22.92 -3.39
N ASP A 523 -2.34 -21.67 -3.38
CA ASP A 523 -3.29 -20.55 -3.50
C ASP A 523 -3.65 -20.31 -4.97
N ASN A 524 -2.76 -20.67 -5.91
CA ASN A 524 -3.01 -20.65 -7.34
C ASN A 524 -4.08 -21.66 -7.74
N ASP A 525 -4.09 -22.88 -7.19
CA ASP A 525 -5.15 -23.88 -7.42
C ASP A 525 -6.54 -23.31 -7.09
N ARG A 526 -6.65 -22.54 -5.99
CA ARG A 526 -7.90 -21.87 -5.60
C ARG A 526 -8.30 -20.77 -6.58
N LEU A 527 -7.33 -19.99 -7.04
CA LEU A 527 -7.56 -18.95 -8.05
C LEU A 527 -8.07 -19.55 -9.35
N ILE A 528 -7.45 -20.61 -9.85
CA ILE A 528 -7.87 -21.33 -11.07
C ILE A 528 -9.32 -21.82 -10.93
N SER A 529 -9.66 -22.47 -9.81
CA SER A 529 -11.03 -22.92 -9.54
C SER A 529 -12.03 -21.76 -9.54
N THR A 530 -11.61 -20.59 -9.04
CA THR A 530 -12.42 -19.38 -9.02
C THR A 530 -12.67 -18.83 -10.42
N LEU A 531 -11.62 -18.76 -11.26
CA LEU A 531 -11.73 -18.32 -12.67
C LEU A 531 -12.63 -19.26 -13.47
N GLN A 532 -12.51 -20.59 -13.27
CA GLN A 532 -13.38 -21.57 -13.88
C GLN A 532 -14.84 -21.38 -13.44
N SER A 533 -15.09 -21.10 -12.16
CA SER A 533 -16.45 -20.82 -11.67
C SER A 533 -17.05 -19.56 -12.31
N MET A 534 -16.24 -18.51 -12.57
CA MET A 534 -16.68 -17.30 -13.29
C MET A 534 -17.03 -17.61 -14.74
N ARG A 535 -16.26 -18.45 -15.42
CA ARG A 535 -16.58 -18.95 -16.76
C ARG A 535 -17.89 -19.70 -16.78
N ASP A 536 -18.09 -20.62 -15.84
CA ASP A 536 -19.24 -21.54 -15.79
C ASP A 536 -20.58 -20.82 -15.60
N ILE A 537 -20.59 -19.60 -15.07
CA ILE A 537 -21.79 -18.75 -15.02
C ILE A 537 -22.07 -17.96 -16.32
N GLY A 538 -21.31 -18.21 -17.41
CA GLY A 538 -21.50 -17.60 -18.71
C GLY A 538 -20.71 -16.30 -18.95
N ASN A 539 -19.49 -16.19 -18.41
CA ASN A 539 -18.59 -15.09 -18.70
C ASN A 539 -17.44 -15.55 -19.60
N THR A 540 -16.93 -14.61 -20.38
CA THR A 540 -15.68 -14.81 -21.14
C THR A 540 -14.53 -14.23 -20.33
N LEU A 541 -13.48 -15.02 -20.08
CA LEU A 541 -12.30 -14.58 -19.37
C LEU A 541 -11.09 -14.59 -20.29
N ILE A 542 -10.42 -13.45 -20.41
CA ILE A 542 -9.11 -13.35 -21.07
C ILE A 542 -8.08 -13.07 -19.97
N VAL A 543 -7.12 -13.97 -19.82
CA VAL A 543 -6.09 -13.88 -18.77
C VAL A 543 -4.73 -13.84 -19.45
N VAL A 544 -3.97 -12.77 -19.20
CA VAL A 544 -2.55 -12.71 -19.56
C VAL A 544 -1.78 -13.46 -18.49
N GLU A 545 -1.12 -14.57 -18.85
CA GLU A 545 -0.46 -15.43 -17.86
C GLU A 545 0.80 -16.14 -18.38
N HIS A 546 1.63 -16.55 -17.42
CA HIS A 546 2.88 -17.27 -17.64
C HIS A 546 2.97 -18.55 -16.80
N ASP A 547 2.04 -18.77 -15.90
CA ASP A 547 2.00 -19.91 -15.01
C ASP A 547 1.56 -21.18 -15.76
N GLU A 548 2.34 -22.28 -15.64
CA GLU A 548 2.07 -23.56 -16.33
C GLU A 548 0.71 -24.14 -15.94
N ASP A 549 0.34 -24.12 -14.66
CA ASP A 549 -0.91 -24.71 -14.16
C ASP A 549 -2.13 -23.93 -14.70
N THR A 550 -2.04 -22.59 -14.74
CA THR A 550 -3.11 -21.73 -15.28
C THR A 550 -3.25 -21.94 -16.81
N MET A 551 -2.13 -22.05 -17.54
CA MET A 551 -2.16 -22.32 -18.98
C MET A 551 -2.78 -23.67 -19.29
N MET A 552 -2.44 -24.71 -18.52
CA MET A 552 -2.98 -26.07 -18.72
C MET A 552 -4.46 -26.18 -18.31
N ALA A 553 -4.94 -25.32 -17.41
CA ALA A 553 -6.34 -25.26 -16.99
C ALA A 553 -7.24 -24.44 -17.94
N ALA A 554 -6.67 -23.76 -18.94
CA ALA A 554 -7.39 -22.94 -19.89
C ALA A 554 -8.19 -23.81 -20.91
N ASP A 555 -9.31 -23.28 -21.37
CA ASP A 555 -10.07 -23.87 -22.47
C ASP A 555 -9.41 -23.55 -23.82
N TYR A 556 -8.75 -22.39 -23.90
CA TYR A 556 -8.11 -21.92 -25.14
C TYR A 556 -6.85 -21.10 -24.79
N LEU A 557 -5.79 -21.33 -25.53
CA LEU A 557 -4.49 -20.68 -25.34
C LEU A 557 -4.10 -19.92 -26.61
N ILE A 558 -3.61 -18.70 -26.46
CA ILE A 558 -3.09 -17.85 -27.52
C ILE A 558 -1.64 -17.51 -27.18
N ASP A 559 -0.69 -18.01 -27.94
CA ASP A 559 0.74 -17.74 -27.79
C ASP A 559 1.17 -16.63 -28.76
N ILE A 560 1.68 -15.52 -28.18
CA ILE A 560 2.08 -14.32 -28.90
C ILE A 560 3.60 -14.19 -28.90
N GLY A 561 4.18 -14.11 -30.09
CA GLY A 561 5.62 -14.12 -30.27
C GLY A 561 6.04 -13.73 -31.69
N PRO A 562 7.09 -14.39 -32.20
CA PRO A 562 7.98 -15.38 -31.57
C PRO A 562 9.02 -14.78 -30.60
N GLY A 563 9.27 -13.47 -30.65
CA GLY A 563 10.24 -12.72 -29.82
C GLY A 563 9.57 -11.60 -29.04
N ALA A 564 10.40 -10.67 -28.54
CA ALA A 564 9.98 -9.47 -27.83
C ALA A 564 10.12 -8.21 -28.68
N GLY A 565 9.42 -7.13 -28.36
CA GLY A 565 9.50 -5.85 -29.04
C GLY A 565 9.20 -5.98 -30.54
N GLU A 566 10.13 -5.52 -31.39
CA GLU A 566 9.99 -5.57 -32.85
C GLU A 566 9.98 -6.99 -33.43
N HIS A 567 10.53 -7.97 -32.70
CA HIS A 567 10.54 -9.37 -33.08
C HIS A 567 9.29 -10.13 -32.63
N GLY A 568 8.39 -9.48 -31.89
CA GLY A 568 7.10 -10.00 -31.41
C GLY A 568 5.92 -9.59 -32.25
N GLY A 569 4.74 -9.56 -31.64
CA GLY A 569 3.51 -9.00 -32.19
C GLY A 569 2.79 -9.88 -33.22
N ARG A 570 3.04 -11.20 -33.22
CA ARG A 570 2.36 -12.18 -34.09
C ARG A 570 1.73 -13.29 -33.28
N ILE A 571 0.63 -13.84 -33.74
CA ILE A 571 0.08 -15.09 -33.20
C ILE A 571 0.94 -16.27 -33.71
N VAL A 572 1.60 -16.94 -32.77
CA VAL A 572 2.48 -18.10 -33.05
C VAL A 572 1.68 -19.39 -33.04
N ALA A 573 0.79 -19.52 -32.08
CA ALA A 573 -0.10 -20.66 -31.92
C ALA A 573 -1.40 -20.19 -31.24
N ALA A 574 -2.52 -20.81 -31.59
CA ALA A 574 -3.82 -20.61 -30.95
C ALA A 574 -4.59 -21.94 -31.01
N GLY A 575 -5.22 -22.33 -29.90
CA GLY A 575 -5.94 -23.60 -29.79
C GLY A 575 -6.03 -24.09 -28.34
N THR A 576 -6.31 -25.35 -28.13
CA THR A 576 -6.25 -25.97 -26.82
C THR A 576 -4.80 -25.98 -26.27
N PRO A 577 -4.56 -26.08 -24.96
CA PRO A 577 -3.20 -26.21 -24.40
C PRO A 577 -2.39 -27.35 -25.07
N GLU A 578 -3.02 -28.47 -25.40
CA GLU A 578 -2.38 -29.61 -26.06
C GLU A 578 -1.96 -29.27 -27.50
N GLU A 579 -2.80 -28.54 -28.23
CA GLU A 579 -2.49 -28.13 -29.63
C GLU A 579 -1.31 -27.16 -29.63
N VAL A 580 -1.26 -26.21 -28.68
CA VAL A 580 -0.15 -25.26 -28.52
C VAL A 580 1.14 -25.99 -28.10
N ALA A 581 1.04 -26.95 -27.15
CA ALA A 581 2.18 -27.76 -26.69
C ALA A 581 2.83 -28.59 -27.84
N ASN A 582 2.04 -28.97 -28.83
CA ASN A 582 2.51 -29.71 -30.02
C ASN A 582 3.00 -28.82 -31.17
N ASN A 583 2.83 -27.49 -31.06
CA ASN A 583 3.25 -26.56 -32.11
C ASN A 583 4.78 -26.36 -32.07
N LYS A 584 5.45 -26.66 -33.18
CA LYS A 584 6.92 -26.61 -33.33
C LYS A 584 7.49 -25.20 -33.31
N ASN A 585 6.67 -24.19 -33.53
CA ASN A 585 7.10 -22.78 -33.59
C ASN A 585 6.87 -22.06 -32.27
N SER A 586 6.17 -22.69 -31.31
CA SER A 586 5.84 -22.10 -30.02
C SER A 586 6.91 -22.43 -28.98
N ILE A 587 7.57 -21.38 -28.47
CA ILE A 587 8.50 -21.49 -27.31
C ILE A 587 7.72 -21.93 -26.08
N THR A 588 6.55 -21.36 -25.86
CA THR A 588 5.64 -21.78 -24.80
C THR A 588 5.29 -23.25 -24.90
N GLY A 589 4.95 -23.71 -26.12
CA GLY A 589 4.69 -25.12 -26.41
C GLY A 589 5.86 -26.04 -26.09
N ASP A 590 7.09 -25.62 -26.37
CA ASP A 590 8.29 -26.37 -25.99
C ASP A 590 8.44 -26.56 -24.48
N TYR A 591 8.04 -25.55 -23.65
CA TYR A 591 8.03 -25.66 -22.20
C TYR A 591 6.87 -26.53 -21.70
N LEU A 592 5.66 -26.33 -22.20
CA LEU A 592 4.48 -27.14 -21.85
C LEU A 592 4.66 -28.62 -22.19
N SER A 593 5.25 -28.94 -23.35
CA SER A 593 5.57 -30.32 -23.74
C SER A 593 6.78 -30.92 -23.04
N GLY A 594 7.56 -30.12 -22.31
CA GLY A 594 8.81 -30.54 -21.65
C GLY A 594 10.02 -30.71 -22.56
N LYS A 595 9.92 -30.33 -23.83
CA LYS A 595 11.09 -30.30 -24.75
C LYS A 595 12.14 -29.30 -24.27
N LYS A 596 11.69 -28.14 -23.72
CA LYS A 596 12.52 -27.20 -22.98
C LYS A 596 12.14 -27.24 -21.50
N PHE A 597 13.11 -27.15 -20.64
CA PHE A 597 12.92 -27.02 -19.19
C PHE A 597 14.16 -26.42 -18.52
N ILE A 598 14.02 -25.86 -17.34
CA ILE A 598 15.11 -25.38 -16.50
C ILE A 598 15.65 -26.58 -15.70
N PRO A 599 16.90 -27.05 -15.92
CA PRO A 599 17.41 -28.27 -15.30
C PRO A 599 17.67 -28.08 -13.79
N VAL A 600 17.63 -29.15 -13.02
CA VAL A 600 18.04 -29.15 -11.61
C VAL A 600 19.59 -29.14 -11.55
N PRO A 601 20.24 -28.30 -10.69
CA PRO A 601 21.68 -28.31 -10.53
C PRO A 601 22.23 -29.67 -10.09
N ALA A 602 23.30 -30.12 -10.73
CA ALA A 602 23.91 -31.43 -10.40
C ALA A 602 24.51 -31.47 -8.99
N LYS A 603 24.99 -30.34 -8.49
CA LYS A 603 25.55 -30.20 -7.13
C LYS A 603 25.07 -28.90 -6.50
N ARG A 604 24.76 -28.95 -5.20
CA ARG A 604 24.44 -27.77 -4.39
C ARG A 604 25.71 -27.20 -3.78
N ARG A 605 25.87 -25.88 -3.85
CA ARG A 605 27.01 -25.19 -3.23
C ARG A 605 26.81 -25.17 -1.71
N LYS A 606 27.92 -25.32 -0.98
CA LYS A 606 27.91 -25.25 0.50
C LYS A 606 28.23 -23.84 1.02
N GLY A 607 28.53 -22.89 0.10
CA GLY A 607 29.01 -21.58 0.45
C GLY A 607 30.49 -21.59 0.91
N ASN A 608 30.89 -20.46 1.51
CA ASN A 608 32.27 -20.24 1.97
C ASN A 608 32.48 -20.66 3.46
N GLY A 609 31.50 -21.31 4.08
CA GLY A 609 31.53 -21.72 5.49
C GLY A 609 31.10 -20.63 6.48
N LEU A 610 30.84 -19.41 6.01
CA LEU A 610 30.29 -18.33 6.84
C LEU A 610 28.77 -18.28 6.69
N GLU A 611 28.11 -17.82 7.74
CA GLU A 611 26.65 -17.69 7.74
C GLU A 611 26.20 -16.37 8.37
N LEU A 612 25.07 -15.87 7.93
CA LEU A 612 24.32 -14.77 8.53
C LEU A 612 23.21 -15.38 9.38
N GLU A 613 23.12 -15.04 10.66
CA GLU A 613 22.15 -15.60 11.58
C GLU A 613 21.25 -14.50 12.14
N ILE A 614 19.93 -14.62 11.88
CA ILE A 614 18.89 -13.77 12.45
C ILE A 614 18.40 -14.47 13.72
N ILE A 615 18.34 -13.76 14.84
CA ILE A 615 17.92 -14.31 16.14
C ILE A 615 16.73 -13.52 16.66
N GLY A 616 15.66 -14.22 17.00
CA GLY A 616 14.53 -13.66 17.72
C GLY A 616 13.69 -12.65 16.94
N ALA A 617 13.48 -12.84 15.63
CA ALA A 617 12.64 -11.97 14.83
C ALA A 617 11.16 -12.07 15.23
N LYS A 618 10.52 -10.90 15.51
CA LYS A 618 9.12 -10.79 15.97
C LYS A 618 8.31 -9.75 15.20
N ALA A 619 8.85 -9.23 14.11
CA ALA A 619 8.14 -8.22 13.31
C ALA A 619 6.86 -8.79 12.69
N ASN A 620 5.76 -8.04 12.75
CA ASN A 620 4.44 -8.40 12.23
C ASN A 620 3.98 -9.76 12.78
N ASN A 621 3.74 -10.74 11.90
CA ASN A 621 3.27 -12.08 12.29
C ASN A 621 4.40 -13.07 12.70
N LEU A 622 5.67 -12.65 12.70
CA LEU A 622 6.78 -13.53 13.05
C LEU A 622 6.77 -13.97 14.53
N LYS A 623 6.90 -15.25 14.79
CA LYS A 623 6.82 -15.87 16.13
C LYS A 623 8.20 -16.20 16.70
N ASN A 624 9.00 -15.17 17.01
CA ASN A 624 10.34 -15.34 17.59
C ASN A 624 11.26 -16.25 16.73
N VAL A 625 11.39 -15.91 15.46
CA VAL A 625 12.02 -16.74 14.44
C VAL A 625 13.55 -16.61 14.48
N ASN A 626 14.24 -17.74 14.36
CA ASN A 626 15.68 -17.82 14.13
C ASN A 626 15.94 -18.38 12.74
N ALA A 627 16.74 -17.68 11.93
CA ALA A 627 17.06 -18.09 10.56
C ALA A 627 18.56 -18.00 10.28
N LYS A 628 19.12 -18.99 9.58
CA LYS A 628 20.51 -19.02 9.12
C LYS A 628 20.55 -18.96 7.61
N ILE A 629 21.43 -18.13 7.07
CA ILE A 629 21.63 -17.94 5.63
C ILE A 629 23.11 -18.17 5.34
N PRO A 630 23.47 -19.26 4.63
CA PRO A 630 24.85 -19.50 4.23
C PRO A 630 25.33 -18.41 3.25
N LEU A 631 26.54 -17.89 3.44
CA LEU A 631 27.12 -16.89 2.53
C LEU A 631 27.75 -17.56 1.30
N ALA A 632 27.90 -16.79 0.22
CA ALA A 632 28.37 -17.26 -1.10
C ALA A 632 27.47 -18.40 -1.66
N THR A 633 26.13 -18.26 -1.49
CA THR A 633 25.12 -19.19 -2.00
C THR A 633 23.98 -18.46 -2.68
N PHE A 634 23.25 -19.20 -3.51
CA PHE A 634 21.93 -18.81 -4.01
C PHE A 634 20.87 -19.39 -3.08
N SER A 635 20.34 -18.56 -2.18
CA SER A 635 19.37 -18.95 -1.17
C SER A 635 17.98 -18.41 -1.48
N CYS A 636 16.93 -19.17 -1.12
CA CYS A 636 15.56 -18.79 -1.38
C CYS A 636 14.71 -18.81 -0.10
N VAL A 637 13.88 -17.81 0.10
CA VAL A 637 12.84 -17.77 1.15
C VAL A 637 11.49 -18.06 0.52
N THR A 638 10.86 -19.13 0.96
CA THR A 638 9.63 -19.69 0.39
C THR A 638 8.52 -19.77 1.44
N GLY A 639 7.33 -20.18 1.03
CA GLY A 639 6.17 -20.41 1.89
C GLY A 639 4.90 -19.81 1.33
N VAL A 640 3.76 -20.15 1.93
CA VAL A 640 2.44 -19.69 1.48
C VAL A 640 2.31 -18.16 1.55
N SER A 641 1.33 -17.60 0.85
CA SER A 641 1.04 -16.16 0.89
C SER A 641 0.73 -15.72 2.33
N GLY A 642 1.28 -14.56 2.74
CA GLY A 642 1.12 -14.07 4.12
C GLY A 642 1.89 -14.80 5.21
N SER A 643 2.75 -15.78 4.91
CA SER A 643 3.50 -16.58 5.92
C SER A 643 4.60 -15.81 6.68
N GLY A 644 4.90 -14.56 6.30
CA GLY A 644 5.91 -13.73 6.96
C GLY A 644 7.25 -13.60 6.21
N LYS A 645 7.34 -14.03 4.95
CA LYS A 645 8.57 -13.93 4.12
C LYS A 645 9.10 -12.49 4.04
N SER A 646 8.26 -11.56 3.61
CA SER A 646 8.63 -10.14 3.49
C SER A 646 8.90 -9.50 4.87
N SER A 647 8.22 -9.94 5.93
CA SER A 647 8.50 -9.51 7.30
C SER A 647 9.92 -9.92 7.74
N LEU A 648 10.33 -11.17 7.47
CA LEU A 648 11.66 -11.66 7.82
C LEU A 648 12.75 -10.98 6.98
N VAL A 649 12.56 -10.92 5.66
CA VAL A 649 13.60 -10.45 4.73
C VAL A 649 13.60 -8.92 4.62
N ASN A 650 12.45 -8.29 4.32
CA ASN A 650 12.39 -6.85 4.02
C ASN A 650 12.34 -6.01 5.30
N GLU A 651 11.53 -6.40 6.30
CA GLU A 651 11.36 -5.59 7.51
C GLU A 651 12.49 -5.80 8.52
N VAL A 652 12.94 -7.04 8.74
CA VAL A 652 14.00 -7.32 9.71
C VAL A 652 15.37 -7.28 9.03
N LEU A 653 15.66 -8.23 8.15
CA LEU A 653 17.02 -8.44 7.62
C LEU A 653 17.53 -7.25 6.80
N ARG A 654 16.78 -6.85 5.77
CA ARG A 654 17.18 -5.77 4.85
C ARG A 654 17.40 -4.45 5.60
N LYS A 655 16.46 -4.06 6.47
CA LYS A 655 16.56 -2.79 7.20
C LYS A 655 17.73 -2.80 8.18
N ALA A 656 17.97 -3.92 8.86
CA ALA A 656 19.10 -4.07 9.79
C ALA A 656 20.45 -4.02 9.06
N LEU A 657 20.59 -4.75 7.94
CA LEU A 657 21.80 -4.71 7.11
C LEU A 657 22.03 -3.32 6.51
N ALA A 658 20.98 -2.68 5.98
CA ALA A 658 21.07 -1.34 5.40
C ALA A 658 21.47 -0.29 6.45
N ARG A 659 20.98 -0.42 7.68
CA ARG A 659 21.37 0.46 8.80
C ARG A 659 22.86 0.33 9.12
N LYS A 660 23.36 -0.89 9.15
CA LYS A 660 24.76 -1.17 9.56
C LYS A 660 25.77 -0.95 8.44
N LEU A 661 25.45 -1.36 7.21
CA LEU A 661 26.36 -1.32 6.06
C LEU A 661 26.22 -0.05 5.21
N ASN A 662 24.99 0.41 4.96
CA ASN A 662 24.72 1.55 4.06
C ASN A 662 24.37 2.84 4.82
N ARG A 663 24.52 2.88 6.15
CA ARG A 663 24.18 4.02 7.01
C ARG A 663 22.76 4.55 6.80
N ASN A 664 21.81 3.65 6.50
CA ASN A 664 20.40 3.98 6.36
C ASN A 664 19.78 4.14 7.76
N HIS A 665 18.85 5.08 7.92
CA HIS A 665 18.20 5.37 9.20
C HIS A 665 16.92 4.58 9.45
N ALA A 666 16.47 3.77 8.48
CA ALA A 666 15.25 2.98 8.63
C ALA A 666 15.35 2.02 9.83
N LYS A 667 14.34 2.07 10.72
CA LYS A 667 14.24 1.19 11.87
C LYS A 667 13.92 -0.24 11.42
N PRO A 668 14.75 -1.24 11.77
CA PRO A 668 14.42 -2.63 11.48
C PRO A 668 13.26 -3.10 12.36
N GLY A 669 12.53 -4.10 11.87
CA GLY A 669 11.50 -4.78 12.64
C GLY A 669 12.08 -5.41 13.92
N GLU A 670 11.21 -5.69 14.89
CA GLU A 670 11.63 -6.24 16.19
C GLU A 670 12.39 -7.56 16.03
N HIS A 671 13.60 -7.62 16.55
CA HIS A 671 14.48 -8.78 16.58
C HIS A 671 15.50 -8.63 17.72
N LYS A 672 16.08 -9.74 18.14
CA LYS A 672 17.07 -9.73 19.22
C LYS A 672 18.46 -9.33 18.71
N GLU A 673 18.97 -9.98 17.67
CA GLU A 673 20.32 -9.79 17.14
C GLU A 673 20.44 -10.37 15.72
N ILE A 674 21.35 -9.82 14.93
CA ILE A 674 21.80 -10.42 13.66
C ILE A 674 23.33 -10.57 13.72
N LYS A 675 23.82 -11.81 13.60
CA LYS A 675 25.23 -12.14 13.61
C LYS A 675 25.77 -12.37 12.20
N GLY A 676 27.07 -12.18 12.01
CA GLY A 676 27.75 -12.43 10.73
C GLY A 676 27.71 -11.22 9.76
N ILE A 677 27.21 -10.04 10.19
CA ILE A 677 27.16 -8.83 9.35
C ILE A 677 28.58 -8.35 9.00
N GLU A 678 29.54 -8.59 9.88
CA GLU A 678 30.97 -8.25 9.70
C GLU A 678 31.60 -8.94 8.48
N ASN A 679 31.02 -10.01 7.98
CA ASN A 679 31.47 -10.71 6.78
C ASN A 679 30.98 -10.04 5.48
N LEU A 680 30.15 -9.01 5.57
CA LEU A 680 29.54 -8.32 4.46
C LEU A 680 30.04 -6.86 4.39
N GLU A 681 30.19 -6.33 3.18
CA GLU A 681 30.54 -4.93 2.95
C GLU A 681 29.39 -4.12 2.39
N LYS A 682 28.47 -4.74 1.65
CA LYS A 682 27.41 -4.05 0.93
C LYS A 682 26.13 -4.90 0.89
N ILE A 683 25.00 -4.22 1.06
CA ILE A 683 23.68 -4.78 0.74
C ILE A 683 23.11 -4.09 -0.50
N ILE A 684 22.56 -4.90 -1.40
CA ILE A 684 21.92 -4.45 -2.65
C ILE A 684 20.51 -4.98 -2.65
N ASN A 685 19.54 -4.05 -2.56
CA ASN A 685 18.12 -4.40 -2.61
C ASN A 685 17.56 -4.16 -4.03
N ILE A 686 16.96 -5.18 -4.59
CA ILE A 686 16.38 -5.17 -5.94
C ILE A 686 14.90 -5.52 -5.81
N ASP A 687 14.07 -4.48 -5.74
CA ASP A 687 12.61 -4.55 -5.62
C ASP A 687 11.91 -4.04 -6.89
N GLN A 688 10.61 -4.21 -6.95
CA GLN A 688 9.78 -3.81 -8.10
C GLN A 688 9.44 -2.31 -8.13
N SER A 689 9.98 -1.50 -7.21
CA SER A 689 9.75 -0.06 -7.23
C SER A 689 10.32 0.59 -8.50
N PRO A 690 9.71 1.66 -9.03
CA PRO A 690 10.19 2.33 -10.22
C PRO A 690 11.66 2.80 -10.10
N ILE A 691 12.43 2.79 -11.19
CA ILE A 691 13.81 3.31 -11.25
C ILE A 691 13.87 4.83 -11.16
N GLY A 692 12.73 5.51 -11.14
CA GLY A 692 12.58 6.96 -10.96
C GLY A 692 11.13 7.38 -11.01
N ARG A 693 10.83 8.53 -10.41
CA ARG A 693 9.46 9.07 -10.31
C ARG A 693 9.10 10.04 -11.43
N THR A 694 10.06 10.42 -12.26
CA THR A 694 9.89 11.42 -13.32
C THR A 694 10.15 10.80 -14.70
N PRO A 695 9.58 11.36 -15.78
CA PRO A 695 9.85 10.94 -17.15
C PRO A 695 11.32 11.06 -17.58
N ARG A 696 12.14 11.78 -16.82
CA ARG A 696 13.59 11.96 -17.09
C ARG A 696 14.41 10.74 -16.71
N SER A 697 13.95 9.95 -15.77
CA SER A 697 14.59 8.68 -15.43
C SER A 697 14.30 7.66 -16.54
N ASN A 698 15.34 6.99 -17.01
CA ASN A 698 15.26 5.97 -18.06
C ASN A 698 16.36 4.91 -17.87
N PRO A 699 16.31 3.77 -18.58
CA PRO A 699 17.30 2.70 -18.46
C PRO A 699 18.73 3.15 -18.68
N ALA A 700 18.99 4.01 -19.68
CA ALA A 700 20.33 4.50 -19.97
C ALA A 700 20.90 5.40 -18.87
N THR A 701 20.08 6.26 -18.24
CA THR A 701 20.51 7.10 -17.13
C THR A 701 20.74 6.29 -15.87
N TYR A 702 19.86 5.33 -15.57
CA TYR A 702 19.94 4.53 -14.35
C TYR A 702 21.18 3.61 -14.32
N THR A 703 21.52 2.99 -15.45
CA THR A 703 22.71 2.15 -15.58
C THR A 703 24.01 2.95 -15.77
N GLY A 704 23.90 4.26 -15.90
CA GLY A 704 25.03 5.15 -16.16
C GLY A 704 25.59 5.06 -17.59
N ALA A 705 24.94 4.35 -18.50
CA ALA A 705 25.34 4.28 -19.91
C ALA A 705 25.21 5.65 -20.59
N PHE A 706 24.20 6.42 -20.19
CA PHE A 706 23.97 7.75 -20.74
C PHE A 706 25.08 8.76 -20.41
N ASP A 707 25.79 8.58 -19.30
CA ASP A 707 26.95 9.43 -18.96
C ASP A 707 28.07 9.24 -19.95
N ASP A 708 28.38 7.99 -20.34
CA ASP A 708 29.40 7.69 -21.34
C ASP A 708 28.94 8.11 -22.75
N ILE A 709 27.63 7.99 -23.05
CA ILE A 709 27.09 8.49 -24.34
C ILE A 709 27.25 10.01 -24.44
N ARG A 710 26.94 10.75 -23.39
CA ARG A 710 27.15 12.23 -23.38
C ARG A 710 28.60 12.62 -23.55
N ASP A 711 29.51 11.89 -22.91
CA ASP A 711 30.95 12.11 -23.10
C ASP A 711 31.39 11.85 -24.55
N LEU A 712 30.86 10.80 -25.16
CA LEU A 712 31.14 10.47 -26.56
C LEU A 712 30.63 11.59 -27.50
N PHE A 713 29.39 12.07 -27.32
CA PHE A 713 28.85 13.17 -28.14
C PHE A 713 29.66 14.47 -27.96
N ALA A 714 30.09 14.78 -26.72
CA ALA A 714 30.96 15.95 -26.44
C ALA A 714 32.36 15.81 -27.06
N SER A 715 32.82 14.59 -27.32
CA SER A 715 34.08 14.28 -27.95
C SER A 715 34.09 14.39 -29.47
N THR A 716 32.93 14.52 -30.13
CA THR A 716 32.80 14.67 -31.58
C THR A 716 33.45 15.97 -32.06
N ASN A 717 33.98 15.97 -33.30
CA ASN A 717 34.65 17.16 -33.87
C ASN A 717 33.73 18.38 -33.90
N GLU A 718 32.46 18.17 -34.29
CA GLU A 718 31.46 19.24 -34.40
C GLU A 718 31.13 19.84 -33.03
N ALA A 719 30.96 19.01 -32.00
CA ALA A 719 30.74 19.48 -30.63
C ALA A 719 31.93 20.28 -30.10
N LYS A 720 33.15 19.83 -30.37
CA LYS A 720 34.38 20.56 -30.00
C LYS A 720 34.48 21.90 -30.69
N VAL A 721 34.19 22.00 -32.00
CA VAL A 721 34.21 23.24 -32.76
C VAL A 721 33.22 24.25 -32.19
N ARG A 722 32.02 23.79 -31.77
CA ARG A 722 30.97 24.62 -31.15
C ARG A 722 31.21 24.87 -29.65
N GLY A 723 32.26 24.32 -29.04
CA GLY A 723 32.57 24.45 -27.61
C GLY A 723 31.59 23.71 -26.69
N TYR A 724 30.87 22.70 -27.20
CA TYR A 724 29.89 21.96 -26.45
C TYR A 724 30.53 20.95 -25.51
N LYS A 725 30.22 21.08 -24.22
CA LYS A 725 30.66 20.17 -23.15
C LYS A 725 29.61 19.13 -22.85
N LYS A 726 29.94 18.09 -22.07
CA LYS A 726 29.04 17.02 -21.60
C LYS A 726 27.68 17.52 -21.10
N GLY A 727 27.63 18.67 -20.41
CA GLY A 727 26.40 19.29 -19.91
C GLY A 727 25.40 19.66 -21.00
N ARG A 728 25.86 20.01 -22.21
CA ARG A 728 25.04 20.34 -23.36
C ARG A 728 24.12 19.18 -23.78
N PHE A 729 24.60 17.96 -23.63
CA PHE A 729 23.91 16.73 -24.00
C PHE A 729 23.06 16.14 -22.86
N SER A 730 22.83 16.91 -21.78
CA SER A 730 21.96 16.55 -20.68
C SER A 730 20.60 17.21 -20.83
N PHE A 731 19.53 16.43 -20.81
CA PHE A 731 18.17 16.95 -20.76
C PHE A 731 17.75 17.46 -19.36
N ASN A 732 18.63 17.29 -18.34
CA ASN A 732 18.39 17.81 -16.98
C ASN A 732 18.96 19.21 -16.77
N VAL A 733 19.91 19.64 -17.60
CA VAL A 733 20.66 20.89 -17.44
C VAL A 733 20.24 21.90 -18.50
N LYS A 734 20.15 23.19 -18.12
CA LYS A 734 19.89 24.28 -19.08
C LYS A 734 20.99 24.38 -20.14
N GLY A 735 20.62 24.83 -21.33
CA GLY A 735 21.52 25.08 -22.45
C GLY A 735 21.34 24.12 -23.64
N GLY A 736 21.16 22.80 -23.39
CA GLY A 736 20.94 21.81 -24.47
C GLY A 736 19.53 21.23 -24.52
N ARG A 737 18.80 21.31 -23.44
CA ARG A 737 17.45 20.78 -23.34
C ARG A 737 16.39 21.70 -23.98
N CYS A 738 15.26 21.15 -24.33
CA CYS A 738 14.08 21.94 -24.67
C CYS A 738 13.58 22.66 -23.41
N GLU A 739 13.50 23.99 -23.45
CA GLU A 739 13.08 24.77 -22.28
C GLU A 739 11.54 24.76 -22.09
N ALA A 740 10.75 24.48 -23.15
CA ALA A 740 9.28 24.38 -23.04
C ALA A 740 8.84 23.21 -22.14
N CYS A 741 9.40 22.02 -22.35
CA CYS A 741 9.15 20.84 -21.50
C CYS A 741 10.24 20.63 -20.45
N LYS A 742 11.23 21.51 -20.34
CA LYS A 742 12.37 21.41 -19.40
C LYS A 742 13.14 20.08 -19.49
N GLY A 743 13.09 19.43 -20.67
CA GLY A 743 13.75 18.17 -20.95
C GLY A 743 12.91 16.91 -20.68
N ASP A 744 11.64 17.05 -20.30
CA ASP A 744 10.75 15.89 -20.06
C ASP A 744 10.31 15.22 -21.39
N GLY A 745 10.26 15.98 -22.49
CA GLY A 745 9.75 15.51 -23.77
C GLY A 745 8.22 15.52 -23.86
N ILE A 746 7.55 15.54 -22.71
CA ILE A 746 6.10 15.56 -22.53
C ILE A 746 5.69 16.70 -21.62
N ILE A 747 4.45 17.13 -21.74
CA ILE A 747 3.84 18.13 -20.87
C ILE A 747 2.74 17.42 -20.08
N LYS A 748 2.80 17.53 -18.77
CA LYS A 748 1.77 17.02 -17.85
C LYS A 748 0.64 18.06 -17.78
N ILE A 749 -0.56 17.65 -18.08
CA ILE A 749 -1.79 18.43 -17.89
C ILE A 749 -2.49 17.87 -16.67
N GLU A 750 -2.48 18.64 -15.59
CA GLU A 750 -3.13 18.24 -14.34
C GLU A 750 -4.65 18.40 -14.44
N MET A 751 -5.38 17.34 -14.22
CA MET A 751 -6.84 17.28 -14.27
C MET A 751 -7.36 17.08 -12.84
N HIS A 752 -8.01 18.09 -12.24
CA HIS A 752 -8.43 18.07 -10.84
C HIS A 752 -9.32 16.89 -10.42
N PHE A 753 -10.08 16.29 -11.33
CA PHE A 753 -11.00 15.18 -11.05
C PHE A 753 -10.77 13.93 -11.91
N LEU A 754 -9.81 13.96 -12.83
CA LEU A 754 -9.46 12.88 -13.74
C LEU A 754 -7.97 12.57 -13.62
N PRO A 755 -7.51 11.40 -14.10
CA PRO A 755 -6.09 11.12 -14.21
C PRO A 755 -5.36 12.17 -15.04
N ASP A 756 -4.15 12.53 -14.63
CA ASP A 756 -3.29 13.46 -15.36
C ASP A 756 -3.05 12.98 -16.79
N VAL A 757 -3.14 13.89 -17.75
CA VAL A 757 -2.89 13.60 -19.17
C VAL A 757 -1.46 14.04 -19.53
N TYR A 758 -0.74 13.18 -20.21
CA TYR A 758 0.62 13.43 -20.70
C TYR A 758 0.59 13.55 -22.22
N VAL A 759 0.93 14.74 -22.73
CA VAL A 759 0.99 15.00 -24.18
C VAL A 759 2.43 15.27 -24.62
N PRO A 760 2.85 14.85 -25.82
CA PRO A 760 4.14 15.22 -26.38
C PRO A 760 4.32 16.73 -26.42
N CYS A 761 5.53 17.21 -26.10
CA CYS A 761 5.84 18.64 -26.15
C CYS A 761 5.77 19.13 -27.60
N GLU A 762 4.96 20.14 -27.89
CA GLU A 762 4.77 20.73 -29.23
C GLU A 762 6.04 21.37 -29.82
N VAL A 763 6.96 21.82 -28.97
CA VAL A 763 8.22 22.47 -29.40
C VAL A 763 9.29 21.46 -29.80
N CYS A 764 9.49 20.41 -29.01
CA CYS A 764 10.54 19.42 -29.32
C CYS A 764 10.00 18.09 -29.85
N HIS A 765 8.69 17.95 -29.97
CA HIS A 765 8.02 16.74 -30.45
C HIS A 765 8.52 15.47 -29.79
N GLY A 766 8.67 15.49 -28.45
CA GLY A 766 9.19 14.38 -27.67
C GLY A 766 10.72 14.24 -27.61
N LYS A 767 11.48 14.95 -28.40
CA LYS A 767 12.94 14.79 -28.55
C LYS A 767 13.76 15.30 -27.34
N ARG A 768 13.17 16.03 -26.40
CA ARG A 768 13.79 16.52 -25.13
C ARG A 768 14.86 17.61 -25.27
N TYR A 769 15.42 17.84 -26.43
CA TYR A 769 16.53 18.77 -26.72
C TYR A 769 16.11 19.91 -27.64
N ASN A 770 16.91 20.98 -27.63
CA ASN A 770 16.79 22.06 -28.61
C ASN A 770 17.46 21.67 -29.95
N GLY A 771 17.13 22.39 -31.02
CA GLY A 771 17.60 22.12 -32.38
C GLY A 771 19.13 22.09 -32.50
N GLU A 772 19.82 23.06 -31.90
CA GLU A 772 21.30 23.15 -31.95
C GLU A 772 22.01 21.93 -31.34
N THR A 773 21.44 21.32 -30.30
CA THR A 773 21.98 20.09 -29.70
C THR A 773 21.72 18.89 -30.61
N LEU A 774 20.55 18.87 -31.29
CA LEU A 774 20.17 17.79 -32.20
C LEU A 774 20.97 17.83 -33.54
N ASP A 775 21.61 18.96 -33.89
CA ASP A 775 22.51 19.03 -35.05
C ASP A 775 23.75 18.12 -34.88
N ILE A 776 24.22 17.94 -33.63
CA ILE A 776 25.42 17.12 -33.38
C ILE A 776 25.13 15.65 -33.60
N ARG A 777 25.92 15.02 -34.48
CA ARG A 777 25.73 13.61 -34.85
C ARG A 777 26.97 12.77 -34.58
N TYR A 778 26.74 11.53 -34.13
CA TYR A 778 27.74 10.48 -34.06
C TYR A 778 27.27 9.32 -34.93
N LYS A 779 28.10 8.86 -35.86
CA LYS A 779 27.71 7.83 -36.87
C LYS A 779 26.34 8.08 -37.51
N GLY A 780 26.02 9.36 -37.84
CA GLY A 780 24.80 9.75 -38.52
C GLY A 780 23.58 9.94 -37.64
N LYS A 781 23.61 9.58 -36.35
CA LYS A 781 22.47 9.76 -35.42
C LYS A 781 22.74 10.84 -34.38
N ASN A 782 21.72 11.62 -34.05
CA ASN A 782 21.77 12.60 -32.95
C ASN A 782 21.42 11.92 -31.60
N ILE A 783 21.57 12.66 -30.50
CA ILE A 783 21.38 12.08 -29.15
C ILE A 783 19.96 11.65 -28.86
N ALA A 784 18.94 12.31 -29.44
CA ALA A 784 17.54 11.91 -29.28
C ALA A 784 17.26 10.61 -30.05
N GLU A 785 17.77 10.50 -31.28
CA GLU A 785 17.66 9.27 -32.08
C GLU A 785 18.37 8.09 -31.39
N VAL A 786 19.46 8.33 -30.67
CA VAL A 786 20.12 7.29 -29.82
C VAL A 786 19.24 6.87 -28.66
N LEU A 787 18.54 7.80 -28.00
CA LEU A 787 17.64 7.46 -26.91
C LEU A 787 16.41 6.66 -27.36
N GLU A 788 15.99 6.81 -28.63
CA GLU A 788 14.90 6.06 -29.22
C GLU A 788 15.28 4.63 -29.64
N MET A 789 16.57 4.32 -29.77
CA MET A 789 17.03 2.95 -30.07
C MET A 789 16.61 1.98 -28.96
N THR A 790 16.35 0.75 -29.36
CA THR A 790 16.31 -0.38 -28.41
C THR A 790 17.71 -0.63 -27.83
N VAL A 791 17.77 -1.32 -26.70
CA VAL A 791 19.07 -1.67 -26.08
C VAL A 791 19.89 -2.58 -27.02
N GLU A 792 19.24 -3.49 -27.77
CA GLU A 792 19.90 -4.35 -28.77
C GLU A 792 20.51 -3.54 -29.91
N GLU A 793 19.75 -2.63 -30.52
CA GLU A 793 20.26 -1.72 -31.55
C GLU A 793 21.38 -0.84 -31.01
N GLY A 794 21.24 -0.32 -29.78
CA GLY A 794 22.26 0.46 -29.09
C GLY A 794 23.55 -0.33 -28.87
N LEU A 795 23.45 -1.61 -28.49
CA LEU A 795 24.59 -2.48 -28.30
C LEU A 795 25.36 -2.69 -29.61
N GLU A 796 24.67 -2.94 -30.71
CA GLU A 796 25.28 -3.05 -32.05
C GLU A 796 25.90 -1.72 -32.47
N TYR A 797 25.22 -0.60 -32.32
CA TYR A 797 25.67 0.73 -32.70
C TYR A 797 26.93 1.16 -31.94
N PHE A 798 27.03 0.82 -30.66
CA PHE A 798 28.16 1.15 -29.79
C PHE A 798 29.19 0.02 -29.63
N THR A 799 29.24 -0.96 -30.50
CA THR A 799 30.18 -2.12 -30.44
C THR A 799 31.63 -1.68 -30.25
N ASN A 800 32.05 -0.57 -30.89
CA ASN A 800 33.41 -0.01 -30.78
C ASN A 800 33.60 0.92 -29.59
N GLN A 801 32.63 0.98 -28.66
CA GLN A 801 32.70 1.79 -27.44
C GLN A 801 32.58 0.89 -26.20
N PRO A 802 33.68 0.27 -25.72
CA PRO A 802 33.65 -0.81 -24.74
C PRO A 802 32.93 -0.44 -23.42
N ARG A 803 33.04 0.83 -22.99
CA ARG A 803 32.37 1.30 -21.76
C ARG A 803 30.84 1.31 -21.88
N ILE A 804 30.33 1.77 -23.03
CA ILE A 804 28.89 1.80 -23.32
C ILE A 804 28.40 0.38 -23.57
N ALA A 805 29.07 -0.35 -24.50
CA ALA A 805 28.69 -1.70 -24.88
C ALA A 805 28.60 -2.65 -23.67
N ARG A 806 29.54 -2.58 -22.72
CA ARG A 806 29.51 -3.42 -21.51
C ARG A 806 28.26 -3.16 -20.65
N LYS A 807 27.83 -1.90 -20.50
CA LYS A 807 26.64 -1.54 -19.72
C LYS A 807 25.36 -1.96 -20.46
N LEU A 808 25.30 -1.81 -21.77
CA LEU A 808 24.16 -2.26 -22.57
C LEU A 808 24.05 -3.78 -22.58
N GLN A 809 25.20 -4.49 -22.64
CA GLN A 809 25.24 -5.95 -22.59
C GLN A 809 24.56 -6.49 -21.31
N THR A 810 24.79 -5.85 -20.14
CA THR A 810 24.14 -6.29 -18.89
C THR A 810 22.63 -6.12 -18.93
N ILE A 811 22.09 -5.17 -19.69
CA ILE A 811 20.64 -5.00 -19.87
C ILE A 811 20.09 -6.12 -20.79
N VAL A 812 20.84 -6.48 -21.84
CA VAL A 812 20.49 -7.61 -22.72
C VAL A 812 20.55 -8.93 -21.95
N ASP A 813 21.57 -9.13 -21.11
CA ASP A 813 21.75 -10.35 -20.31
C ASP A 813 20.56 -10.63 -19.39
N VAL A 814 19.91 -9.60 -18.87
CA VAL A 814 18.68 -9.74 -18.05
C VAL A 814 17.38 -9.83 -18.88
N GLY A 815 17.50 -9.96 -20.22
CA GLY A 815 16.35 -10.13 -21.11
C GLY A 815 15.59 -8.86 -21.46
N LEU A 816 16.23 -7.68 -21.35
CA LEU A 816 15.62 -6.37 -21.64
C LEU A 816 16.19 -5.72 -22.92
N GLY A 817 16.61 -6.52 -23.89
CA GLY A 817 17.14 -5.99 -25.18
C GLY A 817 16.13 -5.18 -25.96
N TYR A 818 14.84 -5.48 -25.80
CA TYR A 818 13.73 -4.84 -26.53
C TYR A 818 13.31 -3.47 -26.03
N ILE A 819 13.66 -3.07 -24.78
CA ILE A 819 13.29 -1.74 -24.25
C ILE A 819 14.13 -0.64 -24.89
N ARG A 820 13.58 0.59 -24.98
CA ARG A 820 14.33 1.73 -25.52
C ARG A 820 15.26 2.33 -24.47
N LEU A 821 16.42 2.82 -24.90
CA LEU A 821 17.41 3.45 -24.03
C LEU A 821 16.83 4.64 -23.26
N GLY A 822 16.01 5.46 -23.90
CA GLY A 822 15.35 6.64 -23.34
C GLY A 822 13.94 6.40 -22.81
N GLN A 823 13.47 5.15 -22.73
CA GLN A 823 12.11 4.83 -22.25
C GLN A 823 11.88 5.39 -20.83
N PRO A 824 10.83 6.21 -20.64
CA PRO A 824 10.54 6.78 -19.32
C PRO A 824 10.35 5.69 -18.24
N ALA A 825 10.91 5.89 -17.06
CA ALA A 825 10.78 4.96 -15.93
C ALA A 825 9.33 4.67 -15.55
N THR A 826 8.43 5.63 -15.78
CA THR A 826 6.98 5.52 -15.49
C THR A 826 6.23 4.57 -16.44
N THR A 827 6.83 4.21 -17.59
CA THR A 827 6.23 3.29 -18.57
C THR A 827 6.75 1.85 -18.42
N LEU A 828 7.78 1.64 -17.59
CA LEU A 828 8.29 0.31 -17.31
C LEU A 828 7.37 -0.45 -16.36
N SER A 829 7.19 -1.74 -16.60
CA SER A 829 6.56 -2.64 -15.63
C SER A 829 7.45 -2.82 -14.39
N GLY A 830 6.86 -3.29 -13.27
CA GLY A 830 7.61 -3.55 -12.04
C GLY A 830 8.77 -4.54 -12.26
N GLY A 831 8.54 -5.60 -13.03
CA GLY A 831 9.56 -6.59 -13.36
C GLY A 831 10.67 -6.03 -14.28
N GLU A 832 10.33 -5.17 -15.25
CA GLU A 832 11.32 -4.48 -16.08
C GLU A 832 12.18 -3.53 -15.25
N ALA A 833 11.57 -2.72 -14.37
CA ALA A 833 12.29 -1.83 -13.46
C ALA A 833 13.25 -2.60 -12.56
N GLN A 834 12.83 -3.74 -12.02
CA GLN A 834 13.65 -4.62 -11.19
C GLN A 834 14.86 -5.18 -11.96
N ARG A 835 14.65 -5.65 -13.19
CA ARG A 835 15.73 -6.15 -14.05
C ARG A 835 16.72 -5.04 -14.47
N VAL A 836 16.26 -3.80 -14.70
CA VAL A 836 17.15 -2.66 -14.94
C VAL A 836 18.02 -2.38 -13.70
N LYS A 837 17.45 -2.46 -12.48
CA LYS A 837 18.23 -2.34 -11.24
C LYS A 837 19.29 -3.42 -11.14
N LEU A 838 18.94 -4.67 -11.43
CA LEU A 838 19.90 -5.78 -11.45
C LEU A 838 21.01 -5.53 -12.47
N ALA A 839 20.67 -5.15 -13.71
CA ALA A 839 21.63 -4.84 -14.76
C ALA A 839 22.64 -3.75 -14.34
N SER A 840 22.17 -2.74 -13.57
CA SER A 840 23.03 -1.65 -13.08
C SER A 840 24.07 -2.11 -12.06
N GLU A 841 23.87 -3.24 -11.39
CA GLU A 841 24.83 -3.80 -10.43
C GLU A 841 25.80 -4.78 -11.10
N LEU A 842 25.37 -5.48 -12.15
CA LEU A 842 26.15 -6.51 -12.83
C LEU A 842 27.48 -6.01 -13.47
N HIS A 843 27.53 -4.77 -13.91
CA HIS A 843 28.76 -4.20 -14.50
C HIS A 843 29.77 -3.73 -13.47
N LYS A 844 29.38 -3.64 -12.19
CA LYS A 844 30.27 -3.23 -11.10
C LYS A 844 31.13 -4.40 -10.65
N ARG A 845 32.38 -4.12 -10.23
CA ARG A 845 33.24 -5.15 -9.67
C ARG A 845 32.76 -5.52 -8.27
N SER A 846 32.70 -6.82 -7.98
CA SER A 846 32.46 -7.35 -6.65
C SER A 846 33.74 -8.01 -6.09
N ASN A 847 33.81 -8.11 -4.75
CA ASN A 847 34.88 -8.77 -4.00
C ASN A 847 34.36 -9.99 -3.21
N GLY A 848 33.14 -10.45 -3.53
CA GLY A 848 32.51 -11.60 -2.86
C GLY A 848 31.87 -11.31 -1.51
N LYS A 849 31.74 -10.02 -1.14
CA LYS A 849 31.15 -9.61 0.13
C LYS A 849 29.86 -8.81 -0.06
N SER A 850 29.25 -8.87 -1.24
CA SER A 850 27.96 -8.24 -1.52
C SER A 850 26.83 -9.19 -1.20
N PHE A 851 25.79 -8.65 -0.60
CA PHE A 851 24.56 -9.39 -0.28
C PHE A 851 23.39 -8.83 -1.10
N TYR A 852 22.90 -9.61 -2.03
CA TYR A 852 21.77 -9.25 -2.88
C TYR A 852 20.46 -9.76 -2.30
N ILE A 853 19.46 -8.89 -2.19
CA ILE A 853 18.07 -9.25 -1.85
C ILE A 853 17.19 -8.94 -3.05
N LEU A 854 16.49 -9.96 -3.56
CA LEU A 854 15.53 -9.83 -4.64
C LEU A 854 14.14 -10.27 -4.13
N ASP A 855 13.13 -9.47 -4.41
CA ASP A 855 11.74 -9.76 -4.04
C ASP A 855 10.95 -10.12 -5.28
N GLU A 856 10.54 -11.38 -5.39
CA GLU A 856 9.78 -11.98 -6.50
C GLU A 856 10.29 -11.56 -7.90
N PRO A 857 11.56 -11.85 -8.24
CA PRO A 857 12.18 -11.36 -9.48
C PRO A 857 11.62 -12.02 -10.75
N THR A 858 10.81 -13.05 -10.63
CA THR A 858 10.19 -13.75 -11.79
C THR A 858 8.82 -13.21 -12.17
N THR A 859 8.35 -12.17 -11.48
CA THR A 859 7.05 -11.54 -11.77
C THR A 859 6.96 -11.10 -13.23
N GLY A 860 5.92 -11.55 -13.94
CA GLY A 860 5.67 -11.22 -15.36
C GLY A 860 6.66 -11.84 -16.35
N LEU A 861 7.37 -12.89 -15.96
CA LEU A 861 8.36 -13.54 -16.81
C LEU A 861 7.87 -14.88 -17.37
N HIS A 862 8.04 -15.05 -18.67
CA HIS A 862 7.94 -16.36 -19.32
C HIS A 862 9.09 -17.29 -18.87
N ALA A 863 8.89 -18.60 -18.91
CA ALA A 863 9.87 -19.60 -18.48
C ALA A 863 11.26 -19.45 -19.16
N ASP A 864 11.31 -19.01 -20.41
CA ASP A 864 12.57 -18.73 -21.13
C ASP A 864 13.32 -17.53 -20.52
N ASP A 865 12.59 -16.47 -20.16
CA ASP A 865 13.14 -15.28 -19.51
C ASP A 865 13.62 -15.61 -18.08
N ILE A 866 12.90 -16.48 -17.36
CA ILE A 866 13.33 -17.01 -16.04
C ILE A 866 14.66 -17.76 -16.20
N GLY A 867 14.79 -18.58 -17.21
CA GLY A 867 16.04 -19.28 -17.49
C GLY A 867 17.24 -18.36 -17.74
N ARG A 868 17.02 -17.22 -18.43
CA ARG A 868 18.06 -16.18 -18.63
C ARG A 868 18.40 -15.47 -17.32
N LEU A 869 17.38 -15.08 -16.55
CA LEU A 869 17.57 -14.42 -15.24
C LEU A 869 18.36 -15.33 -14.27
N LEU A 870 18.02 -16.61 -14.19
CA LEU A 870 18.72 -17.59 -13.35
C LEU A 870 20.20 -17.71 -13.71
N LYS A 871 20.56 -17.73 -14.99
CA LYS A 871 21.96 -17.73 -15.41
C LYS A 871 22.73 -16.51 -14.87
N VAL A 872 22.09 -15.35 -14.89
CA VAL A 872 22.69 -14.12 -14.36
C VAL A 872 22.87 -14.21 -12.83
N LEU A 873 21.86 -14.65 -12.09
CA LEU A 873 21.93 -14.81 -10.64
C LEU A 873 22.96 -15.87 -10.22
N GLN A 874 23.04 -16.98 -10.94
CA GLN A 874 24.05 -18.01 -10.70
C GLN A 874 25.46 -17.48 -10.93
N ARG A 875 25.67 -16.65 -11.98
CA ARG A 875 26.95 -16.02 -12.27
C ARG A 875 27.44 -15.10 -11.14
N LEU A 876 26.55 -14.37 -10.48
CA LEU A 876 26.90 -13.54 -9.29
C LEU A 876 27.50 -14.39 -8.17
N VAL A 877 26.96 -15.58 -7.94
CA VAL A 877 27.44 -16.46 -6.89
C VAL A 877 28.71 -17.21 -7.33
N GLU A 878 28.75 -17.71 -8.55
CA GLU A 878 29.85 -18.57 -9.04
C GLU A 878 31.13 -17.79 -9.36
N GLU A 879 31.00 -16.65 -10.05
CA GLU A 879 32.15 -15.87 -10.51
C GLU A 879 32.61 -14.85 -9.46
N ASN A 880 31.65 -14.24 -8.75
CA ASN A 880 31.97 -13.17 -7.80
C ASN A 880 32.07 -13.65 -6.35
N GLY A 881 31.50 -14.81 -6.00
CA GLY A 881 31.39 -15.27 -4.63
C GLY A 881 30.37 -14.50 -3.78
N ASP A 882 29.46 -13.74 -4.43
CA ASP A 882 28.44 -12.96 -3.75
C ASP A 882 27.33 -13.86 -3.18
N THR A 883 26.59 -13.33 -2.22
CA THR A 883 25.40 -14.00 -1.68
C THR A 883 24.14 -13.44 -2.31
N VAL A 884 23.28 -14.31 -2.81
CA VAL A 884 21.99 -13.95 -3.40
C VAL A 884 20.86 -14.59 -2.58
N LEU A 885 20.00 -13.76 -2.01
CA LEU A 885 18.78 -14.16 -1.30
C LEU A 885 17.56 -13.71 -2.08
N VAL A 886 16.69 -14.64 -2.41
CA VAL A 886 15.48 -14.38 -3.21
C VAL A 886 14.24 -14.77 -2.42
N ILE A 887 13.22 -13.90 -2.40
CA ILE A 887 11.87 -14.28 -1.98
C ILE A 887 11.16 -14.78 -3.23
N GLU A 888 10.68 -16.03 -3.24
CA GLU A 888 10.07 -16.59 -4.44
C GLU A 888 8.99 -17.65 -4.18
N HIS A 889 8.09 -17.75 -5.16
CA HIS A 889 7.05 -18.76 -5.25
C HIS A 889 7.22 -19.67 -6.48
N ASN A 890 7.96 -19.21 -7.49
CA ASN A 890 8.19 -19.96 -8.71
C ASN A 890 9.07 -21.20 -8.45
N LEU A 891 8.54 -22.38 -8.74
CA LEU A 891 9.22 -23.65 -8.45
C LEU A 891 10.47 -23.87 -9.29
N ASP A 892 10.54 -23.27 -10.49
CA ASP A 892 11.74 -23.32 -11.33
C ASP A 892 12.93 -22.57 -10.72
N VAL A 893 12.66 -21.48 -10.00
CA VAL A 893 13.69 -20.76 -9.24
C VAL A 893 14.04 -21.50 -7.94
N ILE A 894 13.02 -21.96 -7.22
CA ILE A 894 13.18 -22.67 -5.95
C ILE A 894 14.03 -23.92 -6.11
N LYS A 895 13.80 -24.71 -7.19
CA LYS A 895 14.61 -25.91 -7.48
C LYS A 895 16.07 -25.61 -7.81
N GLN A 896 16.40 -24.37 -8.18
CA GLN A 896 17.77 -23.93 -8.50
C GLN A 896 18.57 -23.48 -7.26
N ALA A 897 17.91 -23.23 -6.13
CA ALA A 897 18.54 -22.73 -4.92
C ALA A 897 19.47 -23.75 -4.25
N ASP A 898 20.55 -23.26 -3.65
CA ASP A 898 21.45 -24.07 -2.83
C ASP A 898 20.85 -24.31 -1.44
N TYR A 899 20.12 -23.33 -0.93
CA TYR A 899 19.52 -23.38 0.41
C TYR A 899 18.12 -22.72 0.41
N LEU A 900 17.20 -23.34 1.10
CA LEU A 900 15.82 -22.84 1.25
C LEU A 900 15.49 -22.59 2.72
N ILE A 901 14.68 -21.56 2.94
CA ILE A 901 14.03 -21.25 4.22
C ILE A 901 12.53 -21.21 3.94
N ASP A 902 11.79 -22.17 4.42
CA ASP A 902 10.35 -22.30 4.18
C ASP A 902 9.55 -21.84 5.40
N LEU A 903 8.73 -20.78 5.22
CA LEU A 903 7.88 -20.20 6.26
C LEU A 903 6.43 -20.68 6.12
N GLY A 904 5.77 -20.78 7.25
CA GLY A 904 4.37 -21.24 7.31
C GLY A 904 3.91 -21.46 8.77
N PRO A 905 3.01 -22.43 8.98
CA PRO A 905 2.36 -23.28 7.96
C PRO A 905 1.31 -22.57 7.11
N GLU A 906 0.65 -21.54 7.67
CA GLU A 906 -0.42 -20.77 7.01
C GLU A 906 -0.02 -19.28 6.84
N GLY A 907 -0.94 -18.46 6.33
CA GLY A 907 -0.80 -17.00 6.29
C GLY A 907 -1.24 -16.33 7.60
N GLY A 908 -0.88 -15.03 7.78
CA GLY A 908 -1.29 -14.22 8.92
C GLY A 908 -0.86 -14.81 10.27
N ASP A 909 -1.77 -14.82 11.23
CA ASP A 909 -1.49 -15.33 12.59
C ASP A 909 -1.25 -16.85 12.65
N GLY A 910 -1.75 -17.58 11.66
CA GLY A 910 -1.44 -19.01 11.49
C GLY A 910 -0.03 -19.29 10.97
N GLY A 911 0.69 -18.25 10.51
CA GLY A 911 2.03 -18.31 9.94
C GLY A 911 3.13 -17.88 10.90
N GLY A 912 4.17 -17.28 10.34
CA GLY A 912 5.25 -16.64 11.09
C GLY A 912 6.25 -17.59 11.73
N GLN A 913 6.35 -18.83 11.26
CA GLN A 913 7.28 -19.85 11.75
C GLN A 913 8.12 -20.41 10.59
N ILE A 914 9.36 -20.83 10.87
CA ILE A 914 10.13 -21.61 9.92
C ILE A 914 9.70 -23.07 10.04
N ILE A 915 9.20 -23.63 8.94
CA ILE A 915 8.71 -25.00 8.85
C ILE A 915 9.82 -25.97 8.50
N ALA A 916 10.69 -25.55 7.60
CA ALA A 916 11.81 -26.38 7.19
C ALA A 916 12.96 -25.51 6.62
N THR A 917 14.19 -26.00 6.73
CA THR A 917 15.39 -25.39 6.15
C THR A 917 16.32 -26.44 5.55
N GLY A 918 17.02 -26.08 4.50
CA GLY A 918 18.01 -26.93 3.87
C GLY A 918 17.97 -26.91 2.35
N THR A 919 18.51 -27.93 1.69
CA THR A 919 18.45 -28.03 0.21
C THR A 919 17.02 -28.30 -0.28
N PRO A 920 16.70 -27.97 -1.55
CA PRO A 920 15.40 -28.29 -2.15
C PRO A 920 14.96 -29.74 -1.95
N GLU A 921 15.90 -30.69 -2.07
CA GLU A 921 15.64 -32.13 -1.89
C GLU A 921 15.27 -32.45 -0.44
N LYS A 922 15.82 -31.74 0.55
CA LYS A 922 15.49 -31.90 1.97
C LYS A 922 14.09 -31.36 2.25
N ILE A 923 13.76 -30.17 1.70
CA ILE A 923 12.43 -29.57 1.85
C ILE A 923 11.35 -30.44 1.21
N ALA A 924 11.61 -31.01 0.02
CA ALA A 924 10.70 -31.92 -0.67
C ALA A 924 10.32 -33.18 0.12
N ARG A 925 11.13 -33.56 1.13
CA ARG A 925 10.84 -34.69 2.03
C ARG A 925 10.03 -34.27 3.28
N SER A 926 9.87 -32.98 3.54
CA SER A 926 9.15 -32.45 4.69
C SER A 926 7.64 -32.60 4.50
N LYS A 927 6.99 -33.35 5.37
CA LYS A 927 5.53 -33.53 5.36
C LYS A 927 4.76 -32.26 5.77
N LYS A 928 5.43 -31.31 6.43
CA LYS A 928 4.83 -30.06 6.93
C LYS A 928 4.93 -28.91 5.93
N SER A 929 5.76 -29.03 4.90
CA SER A 929 6.03 -27.98 3.91
C SER A 929 5.08 -28.12 2.72
N TYR A 930 4.25 -27.13 2.49
CA TYR A 930 3.48 -27.02 1.25
C TYR A 930 4.39 -26.84 0.05
N THR A 931 5.41 -26.00 0.15
CA THR A 931 6.43 -25.83 -0.89
C THR A 931 7.07 -27.17 -1.25
N GLY A 932 7.43 -27.97 -0.24
CA GLY A 932 8.01 -29.31 -0.45
C GLY A 932 7.08 -30.27 -1.16
N LYS A 933 5.77 -30.21 -0.89
CA LYS A 933 4.76 -31.03 -1.56
C LYS A 933 4.71 -30.78 -3.06
N TYR A 934 4.69 -29.52 -3.49
CA TYR A 934 4.65 -29.14 -4.91
C TYR A 934 6.02 -29.27 -5.61
N LEU A 935 7.11 -29.06 -4.86
CA LEU A 935 8.46 -29.16 -5.38
C LEU A 935 8.88 -30.60 -5.71
N LYS A 936 8.42 -31.59 -4.92
CA LYS A 936 8.82 -32.99 -5.04
C LYS A 936 8.60 -33.57 -6.46
N PRO A 937 7.39 -33.50 -7.05
CA PRO A 937 7.16 -34.05 -8.38
C PRO A 937 7.99 -33.35 -9.46
N ILE A 938 8.25 -32.06 -9.33
CA ILE A 938 9.06 -31.30 -10.27
C ILE A 938 10.53 -31.72 -10.24
N LEU A 939 11.09 -31.92 -9.03
CA LEU A 939 12.45 -32.40 -8.88
C LEU A 939 12.63 -33.81 -9.47
N GLU A 940 11.67 -34.70 -9.25
CA GLU A 940 11.67 -36.05 -9.79
C GLU A 940 11.58 -36.01 -11.32
N ARG A 941 10.58 -35.33 -11.88
CA ARG A 941 10.35 -35.16 -13.34
C ARG A 941 11.58 -34.58 -14.04
N ASP A 942 12.14 -33.51 -13.55
CA ASP A 942 13.20 -32.79 -14.24
C ASP A 942 14.57 -33.50 -14.08
N LYS A 943 14.75 -34.29 -13.03
CA LYS A 943 15.90 -35.19 -12.91
C LYS A 943 15.87 -36.28 -13.94
N GLU A 944 14.74 -36.97 -14.10
CA GLU A 944 14.55 -37.98 -15.17
C GLU A 944 14.79 -37.38 -16.56
N ARG A 945 14.23 -36.26 -16.90
CA ARG A 945 14.45 -35.52 -18.15
C ARG A 945 15.93 -35.18 -18.38
N THR A 946 16.64 -34.80 -17.31
CA THR A 946 18.08 -34.51 -17.42
C THR A 946 18.90 -35.75 -17.70
N GLU A 947 18.60 -36.89 -17.05
CA GLU A 947 19.25 -38.16 -17.25
C GLU A 947 19.01 -38.68 -18.67
N GLU A 948 17.80 -38.59 -19.21
CA GLU A 948 17.44 -38.93 -20.58
C GLU A 948 18.22 -38.11 -21.63
N ARG A 949 18.36 -36.77 -21.41
CA ARG A 949 19.16 -35.92 -22.31
C ARG A 949 20.63 -36.31 -22.31
N ILE A 950 21.20 -36.61 -21.15
CA ILE A 950 22.61 -37.06 -21.03
C ILE A 950 22.77 -38.39 -21.76
N ALA A 951 21.84 -39.32 -21.59
CA ALA A 951 21.87 -40.61 -22.27
C ALA A 951 21.76 -40.49 -23.80
N THR A 952 20.91 -39.59 -24.29
CA THR A 952 20.74 -39.30 -25.72
C THR A 952 21.95 -38.59 -26.33
N ALA A 953 22.57 -37.62 -25.57
CA ALA A 953 23.80 -36.97 -26.01
C ALA A 953 25.01 -37.90 -26.06
N LYS A 954 25.08 -38.92 -25.22
CA LYS A 954 26.11 -39.97 -25.25
C LYS A 954 25.94 -41.00 -26.39
N LYS A 955 24.73 -41.10 -26.96
CA LYS A 955 24.40 -41.96 -28.11
C LYS A 955 24.61 -41.26 -29.46
N LYS A 956 24.68 -39.95 -29.51
CA LYS A 956 25.10 -39.14 -30.67
C LYS A 956 26.60 -38.87 -30.62
#